data_d475f457c9400191dcde20ebd0b37ada
#
_entry.id   d475f457c9400191dcde20ebd0b37ada
#
_cell.length_a   1.000
_cell.length_b   1.000
_cell.length_c   1.000
_cell.angle_alpha   90.00
_cell.angle_beta   90.00
_cell.angle_gamma   90.00
#
_symmetry.space_group_name_H-M   'P 1'
#
loop_
_entity.id
_entity.type
_entity.pdbx_description
1 polymer ?
#
loop_
_entity_poly.entity_id
_entity_poly.type
_entity_poly.pdbx_seq_one_letter_code
_entity_poly.pdbx_strand_id
1 'polypeptide(L)'
;MIGRSALFYEDYVLSMQYFNQAIQSKPYLYEPWFFRAVAKYYLEDYAGAERDCSEALQRNPYVVNIYELRGLSRIQQKKYADAISDYSRALRYDPENRGLWHNRVLCHIQNKDYDAALLELDTMQARWSQYAAAWAMRADVYMQQQDTVQAIDALQKSLDIDPYDGQTWAARSLISLAQEQWPEAEEQLNHAIHLLPKRGGYYINRALARFNQNNLRGAMADYDMALDLEPNNFLGHYNRGLLRAQVGDDNRAITDFDFVLRLEPDNMLALFNRAVLLDQTGDLHAAIRDYSKVIDEFPNFWTGLEFRAACYRRLGMTKKAEQDEFTVYKARLYKHLYGTQPRLDPNQMRRRSDEDLEKYNQLVVEDQQEPEREYKNDYRGRVQNRRVEVDLQPMFALSMEKTHDEVRANIAFDRDVDVLNQLLVPHSSPLASPSSHQRTVYVVCGHPSLSDEQSARYFLYIDSLTTAIDRSHDTGRAVDGLMFRAVAYTVIQDYQQAIDDLSTYLQIDSTQVLALWQRAVCQARIGLFQASEGANTELVTASVLADLNHALDLRPHNAYLYYNRGCIQAQRYNTQLSTSHTSLTTSHSTLQLAIDDFTTALLYEPNLAEAYFNRGICHLRAGDQEKASADLSKAGELGLYDAYSVLKRNVRSSAH
;
A
#
# COMPACT_ATOMS: atom_id res chain seq x y z
N MET A 1 -32.88 -14.86 4.06
CA MET A 1 -32.03 -14.59 5.21
C MET A 1 -30.63 -15.24 5.04
N ILE A 2 -30.50 -16.56 4.88
CA ILE A 2 -29.18 -17.24 4.81
C ILE A 2 -28.26 -16.65 3.73
N GLY A 3 -28.76 -16.39 2.51
CA GLY A 3 -27.96 -15.77 1.45
C GLY A 3 -27.42 -14.38 1.82
N ARG A 4 -28.17 -13.58 2.56
CA ARG A 4 -27.69 -12.27 3.06
C ARG A 4 -26.62 -12.43 4.15
N SER A 5 -26.80 -13.43 5.04
CA SER A 5 -25.77 -13.74 6.04
C SER A 5 -24.49 -14.23 5.37
N ALA A 6 -24.60 -15.14 4.37
CA ALA A 6 -23.44 -15.58 3.61
C ALA A 6 -22.72 -14.39 2.90
N LEU A 7 -23.49 -13.46 2.33
CA LEU A 7 -22.95 -12.24 1.73
C LEU A 7 -22.21 -11.36 2.76
N PHE A 8 -22.80 -11.22 3.94
CA PHE A 8 -22.18 -10.48 5.04
C PHE A 8 -20.85 -11.11 5.52
N TYR A 9 -20.79 -12.45 5.53
CA TYR A 9 -19.57 -13.20 5.84
C TYR A 9 -18.66 -13.42 4.63
N GLU A 10 -18.92 -12.70 3.54
CA GLU A 10 -18.09 -12.71 2.32
C GLU A 10 -18.03 -14.09 1.63
N ASP A 11 -18.94 -15.01 1.94
CA ASP A 11 -19.12 -16.25 1.19
C ASP A 11 -20.05 -15.99 -0.01
N TYR A 12 -19.45 -15.37 -1.04
CA TYR A 12 -20.18 -14.95 -2.24
C TYR A 12 -20.76 -16.11 -3.03
N VAL A 13 -20.05 -17.24 -3.07
CA VAL A 13 -20.50 -18.43 -3.79
C VAL A 13 -21.71 -19.04 -3.11
N LEU A 14 -21.65 -19.25 -1.79
CA LEU A 14 -22.79 -19.75 -1.01
C LEU A 14 -23.97 -18.77 -1.08
N SER A 15 -23.70 -17.48 -0.99
CA SER A 15 -24.70 -16.41 -1.14
C SER A 15 -25.44 -16.53 -2.47
N MET A 16 -24.72 -16.69 -3.60
CA MET A 16 -25.33 -16.87 -4.93
C MET A 16 -26.23 -18.13 -5.01
N GLN A 17 -25.82 -19.24 -4.41
CA GLN A 17 -26.61 -20.47 -4.40
C GLN A 17 -27.98 -20.23 -3.74
N TYR A 18 -28.01 -19.57 -2.58
CA TYR A 18 -29.27 -19.25 -1.89
C TYR A 18 -30.12 -18.23 -2.65
N PHE A 19 -29.49 -17.23 -3.30
CA PHE A 19 -30.25 -16.29 -4.13
C PHE A 19 -30.80 -16.93 -5.41
N ASN A 20 -30.07 -17.90 -6.02
CA ASN A 20 -30.60 -18.71 -7.12
C ASN A 20 -31.83 -19.45 -6.73
N GLN A 21 -31.85 -20.13 -5.57
CA GLN A 21 -33.04 -20.81 -5.05
C GLN A 21 -34.19 -19.83 -4.77
N ALA A 22 -33.87 -18.64 -4.23
CA ALA A 22 -34.88 -17.61 -3.96
C ALA A 22 -35.50 -17.06 -5.25
N ILE A 23 -34.70 -16.85 -6.30
CA ILE A 23 -35.15 -16.40 -7.62
C ILE A 23 -36.03 -17.46 -8.28
N GLN A 24 -35.66 -18.75 -8.20
CA GLN A 24 -36.45 -19.84 -8.75
C GLN A 24 -37.83 -19.93 -8.06
N SER A 25 -37.86 -19.75 -6.73
CA SER A 25 -39.08 -19.84 -5.93
C SER A 25 -39.97 -18.60 -6.06
N LYS A 26 -39.37 -17.41 -6.15
CA LYS A 26 -40.06 -16.10 -6.15
C LYS A 26 -39.39 -15.11 -7.14
N PRO A 27 -39.52 -15.35 -8.45
CA PRO A 27 -38.82 -14.56 -9.49
C PRO A 27 -39.25 -13.08 -9.58
N TYR A 28 -40.38 -12.74 -8.98
CA TYR A 28 -40.94 -11.38 -8.99
C TYR A 28 -40.32 -10.44 -7.94
N LEU A 29 -39.60 -10.96 -6.97
CA LEU A 29 -38.90 -10.15 -5.97
C LEU A 29 -37.59 -9.58 -6.56
N TYR A 30 -37.35 -8.29 -6.34
CA TYR A 30 -36.12 -7.63 -6.83
C TYR A 30 -34.91 -7.91 -5.95
N GLU A 31 -35.06 -8.08 -4.63
CA GLU A 31 -33.98 -8.22 -3.66
C GLU A 31 -33.05 -9.42 -3.95
N PRO A 32 -33.58 -10.63 -4.26
CA PRO A 32 -32.68 -11.74 -4.58
C PRO A 32 -31.79 -11.48 -5.80
N TRP A 33 -32.33 -10.82 -6.83
CA TRP A 33 -31.54 -10.41 -8.01
C TRP A 33 -30.49 -9.38 -7.62
N PHE A 34 -30.87 -8.36 -6.85
CA PHE A 34 -29.95 -7.33 -6.38
C PHE A 34 -28.79 -7.89 -5.53
N PHE A 35 -29.10 -8.70 -4.52
CA PHE A 35 -28.06 -9.27 -3.68
C PHE A 35 -27.18 -10.29 -4.41
N ARG A 36 -27.72 -10.99 -5.43
CA ARG A 36 -26.90 -11.82 -6.31
C ARG A 36 -25.97 -10.97 -7.19
N ALA A 37 -26.44 -9.82 -7.66
CA ALA A 37 -25.61 -8.86 -8.37
C ALA A 37 -24.46 -8.35 -7.50
N VAL A 38 -24.73 -8.04 -6.22
CA VAL A 38 -23.68 -7.67 -5.26
C VAL A 38 -22.63 -8.78 -5.14
N ALA A 39 -23.02 -10.03 -4.95
CA ALA A 39 -22.09 -11.16 -4.87
C ALA A 39 -21.26 -11.31 -6.14
N LYS A 40 -21.88 -11.18 -7.33
CA LYS A 40 -21.18 -11.24 -8.62
C LYS A 40 -20.19 -10.08 -8.81
N TYR A 41 -20.55 -8.88 -8.38
CA TYR A 41 -19.67 -7.71 -8.44
C TYR A 41 -18.37 -7.94 -7.66
N TYR A 42 -18.47 -8.49 -6.44
CA TYR A 42 -17.31 -8.84 -5.63
C TYR A 42 -16.51 -10.04 -6.14
N LEU A 43 -17.12 -10.88 -6.97
CA LEU A 43 -16.45 -11.95 -7.72
C LEU A 43 -15.93 -11.47 -9.09
N GLU A 44 -15.99 -10.17 -9.35
CA GLU A 44 -15.55 -9.52 -10.59
C GLU A 44 -16.33 -9.94 -11.85
N ASP A 45 -17.48 -10.63 -11.68
CA ASP A 45 -18.43 -10.89 -12.77
C ASP A 45 -19.30 -9.65 -13.02
N TYR A 46 -18.69 -8.59 -13.50
CA TYR A 46 -19.36 -7.31 -13.74
C TYR A 46 -20.48 -7.39 -14.77
N ALA A 47 -20.33 -8.22 -15.80
CA ALA A 47 -21.36 -8.42 -16.80
C ALA A 47 -22.57 -9.18 -16.23
N GLY A 48 -22.34 -10.17 -15.37
CA GLY A 48 -23.38 -10.86 -14.64
C GLY A 48 -24.06 -9.97 -13.62
N ALA A 49 -23.33 -9.12 -12.92
CA ALA A 49 -23.87 -8.14 -11.98
C ALA A 49 -24.75 -7.10 -12.70
N GLU A 50 -24.34 -6.59 -13.86
CA GLU A 50 -25.14 -5.68 -14.69
C GLU A 50 -26.46 -6.30 -15.11
N ARG A 51 -26.45 -7.58 -15.57
CA ARG A 51 -27.68 -8.31 -15.95
C ARG A 51 -28.63 -8.46 -14.74
N ASP A 52 -28.12 -8.91 -13.60
CA ASP A 52 -28.93 -9.10 -12.41
C ASP A 52 -29.50 -7.79 -11.87
N CYS A 53 -28.74 -6.69 -11.92
CA CYS A 53 -29.26 -5.36 -11.60
C CYS A 53 -30.37 -4.93 -12.56
N SER A 54 -30.23 -5.24 -13.86
CA SER A 54 -31.26 -4.92 -14.86
C SER A 54 -32.57 -5.70 -14.59
N GLU A 55 -32.48 -6.98 -14.23
CA GLU A 55 -33.61 -7.79 -13.79
C GLU A 55 -34.27 -7.26 -12.50
N ALA A 56 -33.44 -6.79 -11.54
CA ALA A 56 -33.93 -6.17 -10.32
C ALA A 56 -34.69 -4.86 -10.60
N LEU A 57 -34.17 -4.02 -11.50
CA LEU A 57 -34.82 -2.75 -11.89
C LEU A 57 -36.09 -2.92 -12.70
N GLN A 58 -36.24 -3.99 -13.47
CA GLN A 58 -37.52 -4.33 -14.12
C GLN A 58 -38.64 -4.60 -13.10
N ARG A 59 -38.27 -5.13 -11.92
CA ARG A 59 -39.19 -5.47 -10.83
C ARG A 59 -39.46 -4.30 -9.91
N ASN A 60 -38.41 -3.51 -9.63
CA ASN A 60 -38.53 -2.29 -8.83
C ASN A 60 -37.58 -1.19 -9.35
N PRO A 61 -38.11 -0.25 -10.16
CA PRO A 61 -37.29 0.81 -10.77
C PRO A 61 -36.97 1.99 -9.82
N TYR A 62 -37.41 1.96 -8.56
CA TYR A 62 -37.31 3.07 -7.63
C TYR A 62 -36.13 2.92 -6.65
N VAL A 63 -35.38 1.84 -6.71
CA VAL A 63 -34.31 1.55 -5.75
C VAL A 63 -32.98 2.15 -6.26
N VAL A 64 -32.52 3.21 -5.61
CA VAL A 64 -31.30 3.96 -5.97
C VAL A 64 -30.07 3.06 -6.01
N ASN A 65 -29.89 2.22 -5.00
CA ASN A 65 -28.71 1.35 -4.86
C ASN A 65 -28.55 0.35 -6.02
N ILE A 66 -29.64 -0.01 -6.72
CA ILE A 66 -29.52 -0.92 -7.89
C ILE A 66 -28.92 -0.17 -9.09
N TYR A 67 -29.31 1.09 -9.30
CA TYR A 67 -28.70 1.93 -10.33
C TYR A 67 -27.22 2.18 -10.03
N GLU A 68 -26.89 2.44 -8.76
CA GLU A 68 -25.53 2.64 -8.31
C GLU A 68 -24.66 1.41 -8.62
N LEU A 69 -25.07 0.23 -8.17
CA LEU A 69 -24.34 -1.01 -8.42
C LEU A 69 -24.21 -1.33 -9.91
N ARG A 70 -25.26 -1.07 -10.70
CA ARG A 70 -25.22 -1.26 -12.15
C ARG A 70 -24.26 -0.27 -12.80
N GLY A 71 -24.29 0.99 -12.38
CA GLY A 71 -23.34 2.02 -12.80
C GLY A 71 -21.90 1.62 -12.51
N LEU A 72 -21.59 1.18 -11.29
CA LEU A 72 -20.27 0.66 -10.91
C LEU A 72 -19.86 -0.54 -11.77
N SER A 73 -20.78 -1.49 -12.01
CA SER A 73 -20.51 -2.66 -12.87
C SER A 73 -20.20 -2.25 -14.32
N ARG A 74 -20.85 -1.20 -14.82
CA ARG A 74 -20.63 -0.63 -16.16
C ARG A 74 -19.30 0.11 -16.26
N ILE A 75 -18.89 0.80 -15.19
CA ILE A 75 -17.59 1.45 -15.11
C ILE A 75 -16.46 0.42 -15.25
N GLN A 76 -16.54 -0.68 -14.52
CA GLN A 76 -15.54 -1.76 -14.62
C GLN A 76 -15.47 -2.37 -16.03
N GLN A 77 -16.55 -2.28 -16.80
CA GLN A 77 -16.60 -2.68 -18.21
C GLN A 77 -16.26 -1.52 -19.19
N LYS A 78 -15.84 -0.35 -18.68
CA LYS A 78 -15.57 0.87 -19.47
C LYS A 78 -16.79 1.40 -20.24
N LYS A 79 -18.02 1.04 -19.82
CA LYS A 79 -19.30 1.51 -20.40
C LYS A 79 -19.73 2.82 -19.72
N TYR A 80 -18.95 3.86 -19.85
CA TYR A 80 -19.15 5.11 -19.08
C TYR A 80 -20.45 5.83 -19.43
N ALA A 81 -20.85 5.87 -20.69
CA ALA A 81 -22.11 6.52 -21.11
C ALA A 81 -23.34 5.86 -20.49
N ASP A 82 -23.34 4.52 -20.40
CA ASP A 82 -24.43 3.77 -19.75
C ASP A 82 -24.46 3.98 -18.24
N ALA A 83 -23.26 4.10 -17.61
CA ALA A 83 -23.14 4.41 -16.18
C ALA A 83 -23.66 5.82 -15.88
N ILE A 84 -23.37 6.83 -16.70
CA ILE A 84 -23.91 8.20 -16.59
C ILE A 84 -25.44 8.17 -16.64
N SER A 85 -26.04 7.36 -17.53
CA SER A 85 -27.49 7.20 -17.61
C SER A 85 -28.07 6.63 -16.30
N ASP A 86 -27.39 5.65 -15.69
CA ASP A 86 -27.83 5.06 -14.42
C ASP A 86 -27.72 6.05 -13.27
N TYR A 87 -26.60 6.76 -13.11
CA TYR A 87 -26.45 7.78 -12.09
C TYR A 87 -27.44 8.94 -12.28
N SER A 88 -27.73 9.30 -13.52
CA SER A 88 -28.75 10.33 -13.82
C SER A 88 -30.14 9.90 -13.39
N ARG A 89 -30.48 8.61 -13.51
CA ARG A 89 -31.75 8.07 -13.01
C ARG A 89 -31.76 7.99 -11.47
N ALA A 90 -30.66 7.53 -10.87
CA ALA A 90 -30.51 7.47 -9.41
C ALA A 90 -30.69 8.86 -8.78
N LEU A 91 -30.08 9.89 -9.35
CA LEU A 91 -30.17 11.28 -8.86
C LEU A 91 -31.57 11.92 -9.01
N ARG A 92 -32.47 11.35 -9.82
CA ARG A 92 -33.88 11.80 -9.80
C ARG A 92 -34.59 11.39 -8.52
N TYR A 93 -34.17 10.29 -7.91
CA TYR A 93 -34.75 9.77 -6.68
C TYR A 93 -34.01 10.24 -5.42
N ASP A 94 -32.70 10.46 -5.53
CA ASP A 94 -31.83 10.95 -4.45
C ASP A 94 -30.90 12.05 -4.96
N PRO A 95 -31.42 13.29 -5.15
CA PRO A 95 -30.65 14.40 -5.75
C PRO A 95 -29.56 14.96 -4.84
N GLU A 96 -29.60 14.69 -3.54
CA GLU A 96 -28.63 15.16 -2.56
C GLU A 96 -27.50 14.14 -2.31
N ASN A 97 -27.52 13.00 -2.98
CA ASN A 97 -26.50 11.98 -2.82
C ASN A 97 -25.20 12.40 -3.53
N ARG A 98 -24.26 12.87 -2.74
CA ARG A 98 -22.95 13.38 -3.17
C ARG A 98 -22.11 12.31 -3.90
N GLY A 99 -22.22 11.02 -3.46
CA GLY A 99 -21.51 9.91 -4.09
C GLY A 99 -21.96 9.64 -5.54
N LEU A 100 -23.26 9.75 -5.81
CA LEU A 100 -23.81 9.60 -7.17
C LEU A 100 -23.35 10.72 -8.10
N TRP A 101 -23.32 11.97 -7.62
CA TRP A 101 -22.77 13.10 -8.36
C TRP A 101 -21.29 12.89 -8.66
N HIS A 102 -20.49 12.52 -7.64
CA HIS A 102 -19.07 12.23 -7.78
C HIS A 102 -18.81 11.17 -8.84
N ASN A 103 -19.47 10.02 -8.75
CA ASN A 103 -19.29 8.91 -9.70
C ASN A 103 -19.71 9.31 -11.13
N ARG A 104 -20.76 10.10 -11.27
CA ARG A 104 -21.22 10.56 -12.60
C ARG A 104 -20.21 11.52 -13.24
N VAL A 105 -19.67 12.46 -12.46
CA VAL A 105 -18.59 13.36 -12.95
C VAL A 105 -17.36 12.56 -13.37
N LEU A 106 -16.93 11.59 -12.57
CA LEU A 106 -15.81 10.72 -12.97
C LEU A 106 -16.10 9.98 -14.28
N CYS A 107 -17.35 9.52 -14.48
CA CYS A 107 -17.74 8.90 -15.74
C CYS A 107 -17.66 9.88 -16.92
N HIS A 108 -18.06 11.14 -16.75
CA HIS A 108 -17.90 12.17 -17.79
C HIS A 108 -16.42 12.42 -18.11
N ILE A 109 -15.55 12.49 -17.10
CA ILE A 109 -14.11 12.65 -17.29
C ILE A 109 -13.53 11.46 -18.08
N GLN A 110 -13.88 10.21 -17.69
CA GLN A 110 -13.42 9.01 -18.39
C GLN A 110 -13.93 8.91 -19.82
N ASN A 111 -15.15 9.39 -20.04
CA ASN A 111 -15.75 9.46 -21.38
C ASN A 111 -15.20 10.65 -22.23
N LYS A 112 -14.27 11.44 -21.64
CA LYS A 112 -13.70 12.66 -22.25
C LYS A 112 -14.73 13.74 -22.55
N ASP A 113 -15.86 13.73 -21.85
CA ASP A 113 -16.92 14.73 -21.94
C ASP A 113 -16.66 15.83 -20.91
N TYR A 114 -15.61 16.61 -21.16
CA TYR A 114 -15.08 17.58 -20.19
C TYR A 114 -16.03 18.74 -19.92
N ASP A 115 -16.78 19.17 -20.93
CA ASP A 115 -17.74 20.29 -20.80
C ASP A 115 -18.88 19.90 -19.83
N ALA A 116 -19.42 18.67 -19.99
CA ALA A 116 -20.45 18.17 -19.08
C ALA A 116 -19.88 17.97 -17.66
N ALA A 117 -18.65 17.46 -17.54
CA ALA A 117 -17.98 17.32 -16.23
C ALA A 117 -17.84 18.67 -15.52
N LEU A 118 -17.39 19.72 -16.23
CA LEU A 118 -17.22 21.05 -15.65
C LEU A 118 -18.56 21.66 -15.22
N LEU A 119 -19.62 21.54 -16.01
CA LEU A 119 -20.96 22.00 -15.67
C LEU A 119 -21.51 21.32 -14.41
N GLU A 120 -21.30 20.04 -14.29
CA GLU A 120 -21.68 19.31 -13.08
C GLU A 120 -20.87 19.70 -11.86
N LEU A 121 -19.56 19.91 -12.03
CA LEU A 121 -18.68 20.38 -10.98
C LEU A 121 -19.08 21.79 -10.50
N ASP A 122 -19.52 22.69 -11.40
CA ASP A 122 -20.08 23.98 -11.00
C ASP A 122 -21.31 23.80 -10.09
N THR A 123 -22.18 22.86 -10.46
CA THR A 123 -23.37 22.53 -9.65
C THR A 123 -22.98 21.95 -8.28
N MET A 124 -22.01 21.04 -8.25
CA MET A 124 -21.52 20.43 -7.02
C MET A 124 -20.88 21.47 -6.08
N GLN A 125 -20.07 22.36 -6.62
CA GLN A 125 -19.41 23.43 -5.84
C GLN A 125 -20.42 24.45 -5.29
N ALA A 126 -21.47 24.77 -6.05
CA ALA A 126 -22.54 25.63 -5.57
C ALA A 126 -23.36 24.98 -4.44
N ARG A 127 -23.58 23.65 -4.49
CA ARG A 127 -24.32 22.90 -3.45
C ARG A 127 -23.45 22.58 -2.22
N TRP A 128 -22.22 22.20 -2.44
CA TRP A 128 -21.29 21.72 -1.40
C TRP A 128 -19.96 22.46 -1.49
N SER A 129 -19.95 23.72 -1.07
CA SER A 129 -18.77 24.61 -1.17
C SER A 129 -17.53 24.08 -0.43
N GLN A 130 -17.70 23.22 0.58
CA GLN A 130 -16.62 22.59 1.36
C GLN A 130 -16.30 21.16 0.89
N TYR A 131 -16.61 20.82 -0.34
CA TYR A 131 -16.29 19.50 -0.90
C TYR A 131 -15.03 19.59 -1.77
N ALA A 132 -13.86 19.35 -1.14
CA ALA A 132 -12.54 19.43 -1.76
C ALA A 132 -12.41 18.55 -3.02
N ALA A 133 -12.97 17.33 -2.98
CA ALA A 133 -12.90 16.40 -4.12
C ALA A 133 -13.51 16.98 -5.42
N ALA A 134 -14.48 17.89 -5.36
CA ALA A 134 -14.99 18.55 -6.57
C ALA A 134 -13.93 19.45 -7.23
N TRP A 135 -13.09 20.10 -6.43
CA TRP A 135 -11.97 20.90 -6.94
C TRP A 135 -10.84 20.02 -7.48
N ALA A 136 -10.54 18.89 -6.79
CA ALA A 136 -9.57 17.93 -7.29
C ALA A 136 -9.99 17.33 -8.64
N MET A 137 -11.27 16.94 -8.80
CA MET A 137 -11.80 16.46 -10.08
C MET A 137 -11.76 17.54 -11.18
N ARG A 138 -12.00 18.81 -10.83
CA ARG A 138 -11.86 19.93 -11.75
C ARG A 138 -10.42 20.08 -12.24
N ALA A 139 -9.46 19.95 -11.34
CA ALA A 139 -8.04 19.97 -11.70
C ALA A 139 -7.69 18.82 -12.66
N ASP A 140 -8.22 17.62 -12.42
CA ASP A 140 -8.02 16.49 -13.33
C ASP A 140 -8.54 16.80 -14.75
N VAL A 141 -9.73 17.41 -14.88
CA VAL A 141 -10.24 17.85 -16.18
C VAL A 141 -9.27 18.82 -16.85
N TYR A 142 -8.79 19.85 -16.13
CA TYR A 142 -7.85 20.82 -16.71
C TYR A 142 -6.50 20.20 -17.05
N MET A 143 -6.02 19.23 -16.28
CA MET A 143 -4.80 18.48 -16.60
C MET A 143 -4.96 17.67 -17.91
N GLN A 144 -6.12 17.03 -18.10
CA GLN A 144 -6.42 16.33 -19.35
C GLN A 144 -6.53 17.27 -20.55
N GLN A 145 -6.98 18.51 -20.33
CA GLN A 145 -7.02 19.58 -21.33
C GLN A 145 -5.68 20.30 -21.52
N GLN A 146 -4.63 19.92 -20.76
CA GLN A 146 -3.31 20.55 -20.74
C GLN A 146 -3.32 22.03 -20.26
N ASP A 147 -4.38 22.45 -19.57
CA ASP A 147 -4.46 23.77 -18.94
C ASP A 147 -3.87 23.72 -17.52
N THR A 148 -2.54 23.79 -17.47
CA THR A 148 -1.79 23.68 -16.18
C THR A 148 -2.10 24.84 -15.22
N VAL A 149 -2.45 26.03 -15.73
CA VAL A 149 -2.72 27.20 -14.90
C VAL A 149 -4.02 27.01 -14.11
N GLN A 150 -5.09 26.60 -14.80
CA GLN A 150 -6.36 26.32 -14.13
C GLN A 150 -6.30 25.07 -13.27
N ALA A 151 -5.49 24.09 -13.66
CA ALA A 151 -5.26 22.90 -12.84
C ALA A 151 -4.62 23.25 -11.48
N ILE A 152 -3.57 24.08 -11.48
CA ILE A 152 -2.90 24.54 -10.25
C ILE A 152 -3.89 25.32 -9.35
N ASP A 153 -4.68 26.24 -9.91
CA ASP A 153 -5.67 27.01 -9.14
C ASP A 153 -6.72 26.09 -8.50
N ALA A 154 -7.20 25.11 -9.24
CA ALA A 154 -8.17 24.13 -8.74
C ALA A 154 -7.57 23.22 -7.65
N LEU A 155 -6.34 22.73 -7.82
CA LEU A 155 -5.63 21.96 -6.79
C LEU A 155 -5.40 22.80 -5.52
N GLN A 156 -5.05 24.09 -5.66
CA GLN A 156 -4.88 24.97 -4.51
C GLN A 156 -6.21 25.14 -3.74
N LYS A 157 -7.32 25.37 -4.44
CA LYS A 157 -8.64 25.45 -3.80
C LYS A 157 -9.07 24.16 -3.12
N SER A 158 -8.70 23.01 -3.69
CA SER A 158 -8.90 21.71 -3.04
C SER A 158 -8.12 21.63 -1.72
N LEU A 159 -6.84 22.00 -1.72
CA LEU A 159 -5.97 22.00 -0.55
C LEU A 159 -6.34 23.07 0.49
N ASP A 160 -6.91 24.20 0.07
CA ASP A 160 -7.43 25.23 1.00
C ASP A 160 -8.63 24.69 1.81
N ILE A 161 -9.40 23.77 1.24
CA ILE A 161 -10.53 23.11 1.89
C ILE A 161 -10.07 21.89 2.69
N ASP A 162 -9.24 21.05 2.09
CA ASP A 162 -8.69 19.84 2.71
C ASP A 162 -7.17 19.78 2.52
N PRO A 163 -6.39 20.36 3.43
CA PRO A 163 -4.92 20.35 3.35
C PRO A 163 -4.32 18.96 3.63
N TYR A 164 -5.13 17.99 4.08
CA TYR A 164 -4.70 16.64 4.41
C TYR A 164 -4.99 15.62 3.30
N ASP A 165 -5.37 16.07 2.12
CA ASP A 165 -5.49 15.20 0.94
C ASP A 165 -4.12 14.99 0.27
N GLY A 166 -3.49 13.85 0.59
CA GLY A 166 -2.19 13.47 0.02
C GLY A 166 -2.23 13.23 -1.49
N GLN A 167 -3.37 12.85 -2.05
CA GLN A 167 -3.51 12.65 -3.50
C GLN A 167 -3.46 14.00 -4.24
N THR A 168 -4.11 15.03 -3.70
CA THR A 168 -4.07 16.38 -4.27
C THR A 168 -2.66 16.97 -4.19
N TRP A 169 -1.90 16.74 -3.10
CA TRP A 169 -0.48 17.12 -3.03
C TRP A 169 0.36 16.41 -4.09
N ALA A 170 0.14 15.10 -4.28
CA ALA A 170 0.85 14.33 -5.30
C ALA A 170 0.50 14.81 -6.72
N ALA A 171 -0.78 15.09 -7.02
CA ALA A 171 -1.18 15.63 -8.30
C ALA A 171 -0.51 16.99 -8.60
N ARG A 172 -0.41 17.86 -7.60
CA ARG A 172 0.29 19.13 -7.73
C ARG A 172 1.77 18.96 -8.01
N SER A 173 2.41 17.98 -7.37
CA SER A 173 3.83 17.69 -7.57
C SER A 173 4.16 17.25 -9.01
N LEU A 174 3.25 16.55 -9.69
CA LEU A 174 3.45 16.15 -11.09
C LEU A 174 3.55 17.37 -12.02
N ILE A 175 2.77 18.41 -11.76
CA ILE A 175 2.87 19.66 -12.52
C ILE A 175 4.21 20.33 -12.25
N SER A 176 4.66 20.39 -10.98
CA SER A 176 5.95 20.96 -10.61
C SER A 176 7.12 20.16 -11.21
N LEU A 177 7.04 18.82 -11.26
CA LEU A 177 8.03 17.97 -11.93
C LEU A 177 8.08 18.23 -13.44
N ALA A 178 6.92 18.36 -14.10
CA ALA A 178 6.84 18.65 -15.53
C ALA A 178 7.38 20.05 -15.86
N GLN A 179 7.32 20.99 -14.91
CA GLN A 179 7.89 22.33 -15.03
C GLN A 179 9.34 22.44 -14.55
N GLU A 180 9.97 21.31 -14.18
CA GLU A 180 11.33 21.24 -13.64
C GLU A 180 11.54 22.06 -12.34
N GLN A 181 10.48 22.32 -11.60
CA GLN A 181 10.49 23.01 -10.30
C GLN A 181 10.81 22.00 -9.18
N TRP A 182 12.06 21.53 -9.15
CA TRP A 182 12.48 20.40 -8.31
C TRP A 182 12.30 20.63 -6.80
N PRO A 183 12.64 21.81 -6.24
CA PRO A 183 12.42 22.07 -4.80
C PRO A 183 10.94 22.04 -4.41
N GLU A 184 10.08 22.67 -5.19
CA GLU A 184 8.63 22.71 -4.98
C GLU A 184 8.02 21.31 -5.11
N ALA A 185 8.48 20.55 -6.09
CA ALA A 185 8.04 19.15 -6.26
C ALA A 185 8.43 18.29 -5.06
N GLU A 186 9.66 18.43 -4.53
CA GLU A 186 10.10 17.71 -3.34
C GLU A 186 9.24 18.08 -2.10
N GLU A 187 8.96 19.36 -1.88
CA GLU A 187 8.14 19.83 -0.77
C GLU A 187 6.72 19.25 -0.85
N GLN A 188 6.09 19.33 -2.02
CA GLN A 188 4.75 18.80 -2.25
C GLN A 188 4.70 17.28 -2.05
N LEU A 189 5.73 16.56 -2.52
CA LEU A 189 5.84 15.11 -2.31
C LEU A 189 6.14 14.75 -0.85
N ASN A 190 6.83 15.61 -0.10
CA ASN A 190 6.99 15.41 1.34
C ASN A 190 5.63 15.44 2.04
N HIS A 191 4.75 16.39 1.69
CA HIS A 191 3.38 16.41 2.19
C HIS A 191 2.60 15.15 1.77
N ALA A 192 2.65 14.78 0.49
CA ALA A 192 1.97 13.59 -0.03
C ALA A 192 2.42 12.31 0.68
N ILE A 193 3.72 12.12 0.87
CA ILE A 193 4.30 10.95 1.56
C ILE A 193 3.94 10.94 3.04
N HIS A 194 3.98 12.10 3.71
CA HIS A 194 3.59 12.20 5.11
C HIS A 194 2.14 11.73 5.32
N LEU A 195 1.25 12.09 4.40
CA LEU A 195 -0.17 11.75 4.46
C LEU A 195 -0.46 10.31 3.97
N LEU A 196 0.24 9.86 2.94
CA LEU A 196 0.03 8.55 2.30
C LEU A 196 1.37 7.80 2.14
N PRO A 197 2.00 7.34 3.24
CA PRO A 197 3.37 6.80 3.23
C PRO A 197 3.53 5.45 2.52
N LYS A 198 2.45 4.78 2.16
CA LYS A 198 2.48 3.45 1.51
C LYS A 198 2.43 3.50 -0.03
N ARG A 199 2.48 4.67 -0.63
CA ARG A 199 2.44 4.84 -2.10
C ARG A 199 3.87 4.91 -2.64
N GLY A 200 4.35 3.81 -3.24
CA GLY A 200 5.72 3.73 -3.79
C GLY A 200 6.03 4.80 -4.84
N GLY A 201 5.06 5.12 -5.70
CA GLY A 201 5.20 6.13 -6.74
C GLY A 201 5.57 7.53 -6.24
N TYR A 202 5.13 7.90 -5.06
CA TYR A 202 5.48 9.21 -4.49
C TYR A 202 6.98 9.30 -4.14
N TYR A 203 7.55 8.20 -3.65
CA TYR A 203 8.99 8.11 -3.40
C TYR A 203 9.78 8.13 -4.71
N ILE A 204 9.32 7.43 -5.78
CA ILE A 204 9.97 7.47 -7.09
C ILE A 204 10.03 8.90 -7.62
N ASN A 205 8.93 9.62 -7.56
CA ASN A 205 8.84 11.01 -8.02
C ASN A 205 9.68 11.96 -7.14
N ARG A 206 9.73 11.75 -5.83
CA ARG A 206 10.60 12.54 -4.93
C ARG A 206 12.08 12.22 -5.19
N ALA A 207 12.41 10.96 -5.46
CA ALA A 207 13.76 10.58 -5.85
C ALA A 207 14.21 11.31 -7.12
N LEU A 208 13.33 11.45 -8.12
CA LEU A 208 13.61 12.24 -9.32
C LEU A 208 13.87 13.70 -9.00
N ALA A 209 13.04 14.32 -8.17
CA ALA A 209 13.24 15.72 -7.74
C ALA A 209 14.57 15.88 -7.00
N ARG A 210 14.90 14.98 -6.07
CA ARG A 210 16.17 14.96 -5.33
C ARG A 210 17.36 14.73 -6.21
N PHE A 211 17.26 13.85 -7.18
CA PHE A 211 18.31 13.59 -8.17
C PHE A 211 18.68 14.86 -8.93
N ASN A 212 17.70 15.58 -9.45
CA ASN A 212 17.92 16.83 -10.20
C ASN A 212 18.44 17.96 -9.30
N GLN A 213 18.25 17.88 -8.00
CA GLN A 213 18.87 18.76 -7.01
C GLN A 213 20.27 18.29 -6.56
N ASN A 214 20.85 17.25 -7.21
CA ASN A 214 22.12 16.62 -6.85
C ASN A 214 22.14 15.97 -5.45
N ASN A 215 20.97 15.68 -4.87
CA ASN A 215 20.85 14.91 -3.64
C ASN A 215 20.77 13.41 -3.95
N LEU A 216 21.87 12.83 -4.44
CA LEU A 216 21.91 11.44 -4.91
C LEU A 216 21.65 10.43 -3.78
N ARG A 217 22.12 10.76 -2.55
CA ARG A 217 21.88 9.87 -1.39
C ARG A 217 20.39 9.82 -1.00
N GLY A 218 19.73 10.98 -0.98
CA GLY A 218 18.31 11.06 -0.72
C GLY A 218 17.47 10.39 -1.81
N ALA A 219 17.88 10.53 -3.08
CA ALA A 219 17.23 9.85 -4.20
C ALA A 219 17.35 8.33 -4.10
N MET A 220 18.54 7.81 -3.74
CA MET A 220 18.75 6.36 -3.56
C MET A 220 17.86 5.80 -2.44
N ALA A 221 17.79 6.47 -1.30
CA ALA A 221 16.97 6.06 -0.18
C ALA A 221 15.47 6.03 -0.56
N ASP A 222 15.01 6.98 -1.37
CA ASP A 222 13.62 7.01 -1.84
C ASP A 222 13.33 5.87 -2.82
N TYR A 223 14.24 5.55 -3.76
CA TYR A 223 14.04 4.38 -4.63
C TYR A 223 14.04 3.07 -3.85
N ASP A 224 14.89 2.93 -2.85
CA ASP A 224 14.91 1.76 -1.99
C ASP A 224 13.55 1.65 -1.26
N MET A 225 13.07 2.73 -0.64
CA MET A 225 11.75 2.76 0.01
C MET A 225 10.61 2.42 -0.94
N ALA A 226 10.61 2.96 -2.16
CA ALA A 226 9.59 2.66 -3.16
C ALA A 226 9.54 1.17 -3.48
N LEU A 227 10.70 0.54 -3.65
CA LEU A 227 10.79 -0.88 -4.00
C LEU A 227 10.54 -1.82 -2.82
N ASP A 228 10.69 -1.34 -1.59
CA ASP A 228 10.25 -2.09 -0.40
C ASP A 228 8.73 -2.12 -0.29
N LEU A 229 8.08 -1.01 -0.64
CA LEU A 229 6.61 -0.94 -0.70
C LEU A 229 6.05 -1.71 -1.88
N GLU A 230 6.68 -1.62 -3.03
CA GLU A 230 6.26 -2.19 -4.31
C GLU A 230 7.41 -2.94 -4.99
N PRO A 231 7.76 -4.16 -4.54
CA PRO A 231 8.94 -4.89 -5.03
C PRO A 231 8.95 -5.19 -6.54
N ASN A 232 7.80 -5.13 -7.18
CA ASN A 232 7.66 -5.36 -8.62
C ASN A 232 7.48 -4.05 -9.42
N ASN A 233 7.74 -2.89 -8.80
CA ASN A 233 7.60 -1.61 -9.50
C ASN A 233 8.73 -1.47 -10.53
N PHE A 234 8.32 -1.52 -11.79
CA PHE A 234 9.21 -1.45 -12.95
C PHE A 234 10.04 -0.15 -12.98
N LEU A 235 9.37 1.00 -12.80
CA LEU A 235 10.03 2.32 -12.87
C LEU A 235 10.99 2.53 -11.71
N GLY A 236 10.64 2.02 -10.53
CA GLY A 236 11.53 2.04 -9.37
C GLY A 236 12.85 1.34 -9.65
N HIS A 237 12.81 0.10 -10.18
CA HIS A 237 14.02 -0.63 -10.56
C HIS A 237 14.77 0.05 -11.70
N TYR A 238 14.07 0.51 -12.74
CA TYR A 238 14.71 1.17 -13.89
C TYR A 238 15.46 2.44 -13.45
N ASN A 239 14.79 3.34 -12.72
CA ASN A 239 15.37 4.59 -12.26
C ASN A 239 16.49 4.37 -11.22
N ARG A 240 16.33 3.40 -10.30
CA ARG A 240 17.39 3.05 -9.36
C ARG A 240 18.61 2.48 -10.08
N GLY A 241 18.40 1.65 -11.11
CA GLY A 241 19.46 1.14 -11.97
C GLY A 241 20.26 2.27 -12.63
N LEU A 242 19.59 3.28 -13.18
CA LEU A 242 20.24 4.46 -13.76
C LEU A 242 21.03 5.25 -12.70
N LEU A 243 20.47 5.48 -11.53
CA LEU A 243 21.16 6.18 -10.44
C LEU A 243 22.38 5.39 -9.96
N ARG A 244 22.29 4.06 -9.80
CA ARG A 244 23.40 3.18 -9.44
C ARG A 244 24.53 3.22 -10.46
N ALA A 245 24.18 3.19 -11.75
CA ALA A 245 25.13 3.36 -12.84
C ALA A 245 25.87 4.70 -12.75
N GLN A 246 25.16 5.78 -12.46
CA GLN A 246 25.78 7.11 -12.35
C GLN A 246 26.72 7.25 -11.15
N VAL A 247 26.46 6.55 -10.06
CA VAL A 247 27.34 6.57 -8.87
C VAL A 247 28.43 5.49 -8.94
N GLY A 248 28.52 4.71 -10.04
CA GLY A 248 29.53 3.69 -10.27
C GLY A 248 29.26 2.33 -9.59
N ASP A 249 28.02 2.06 -9.17
CA ASP A 249 27.60 0.75 -8.63
C ASP A 249 27.03 -0.12 -9.76
N ASP A 250 27.88 -0.41 -10.75
CA ASP A 250 27.50 -1.04 -12.01
C ASP A 250 26.89 -2.43 -11.82
N ASN A 251 27.42 -3.22 -10.89
CA ASN A 251 26.92 -4.59 -10.65
C ASN A 251 25.49 -4.60 -10.10
N ARG A 252 25.17 -3.70 -9.17
CA ARG A 252 23.79 -3.60 -8.66
C ARG A 252 22.86 -2.93 -9.68
N ALA A 253 23.37 -2.02 -10.50
CA ALA A 253 22.63 -1.45 -11.61
C ALA A 253 22.24 -2.54 -12.64
N ILE A 254 23.17 -3.44 -12.99
CA ILE A 254 22.87 -4.61 -13.85
C ILE A 254 21.77 -5.47 -13.23
N THR A 255 21.82 -5.70 -11.92
CA THR A 255 20.78 -6.49 -11.21
C THR A 255 19.40 -5.84 -11.32
N ASP A 256 19.31 -4.52 -11.20
CA ASP A 256 18.06 -3.79 -11.37
C ASP A 256 17.54 -3.90 -12.82
N PHE A 257 18.39 -3.75 -13.83
CA PHE A 257 17.98 -3.94 -15.23
C PHE A 257 17.65 -5.41 -15.55
N ASP A 258 18.29 -6.38 -14.93
CA ASP A 258 17.92 -7.79 -15.03
C ASP A 258 16.50 -8.04 -14.50
N PHE A 259 16.13 -7.34 -13.42
CA PHE A 259 14.77 -7.41 -12.88
C PHE A 259 13.76 -6.82 -13.87
N VAL A 260 14.04 -5.63 -14.40
CA VAL A 260 13.22 -4.97 -15.43
C VAL A 260 13.00 -5.91 -16.63
N LEU A 261 14.07 -6.53 -17.13
CA LEU A 261 14.03 -7.42 -18.30
C LEU A 261 13.36 -8.79 -18.02
N ARG A 262 13.25 -9.20 -16.76
CA ARG A 262 12.41 -10.36 -16.39
C ARG A 262 10.92 -10.04 -16.51
N LEU A 263 10.53 -8.81 -16.18
CA LEU A 263 9.15 -8.34 -16.32
C LEU A 263 8.82 -8.01 -17.78
N GLU A 264 9.74 -7.36 -18.47
CA GLU A 264 9.61 -6.92 -19.86
C GLU A 264 10.86 -7.30 -20.68
N PRO A 265 10.91 -8.52 -21.24
CA PRO A 265 12.09 -9.02 -21.97
C PRO A 265 12.46 -8.20 -23.22
N ASP A 266 11.52 -7.43 -23.75
CA ASP A 266 11.69 -6.61 -24.95
C ASP A 266 11.77 -5.11 -24.62
N ASN A 267 12.13 -4.74 -23.39
CA ASN A 267 12.38 -3.34 -23.05
C ASN A 267 13.75 -2.90 -23.58
N MET A 268 13.73 -2.17 -24.70
CA MET A 268 14.94 -1.79 -25.44
C MET A 268 15.83 -0.82 -24.67
N LEU A 269 15.25 0.08 -23.86
CA LEU A 269 16.00 1.01 -23.01
C LEU A 269 16.75 0.26 -21.91
N ALA A 270 16.07 -0.67 -21.23
CA ALA A 270 16.73 -1.49 -20.20
C ALA A 270 17.81 -2.40 -20.79
N LEU A 271 17.55 -3.01 -21.96
CA LEU A 271 18.56 -3.79 -22.69
C LEU A 271 19.79 -2.95 -23.01
N PHE A 272 19.58 -1.74 -23.55
CA PHE A 272 20.69 -0.87 -23.92
C PHE A 272 21.48 -0.41 -22.70
N ASN A 273 20.83 0.04 -21.63
CA ASN A 273 21.49 0.44 -20.38
C ASN A 273 22.28 -0.72 -19.76
N ARG A 274 21.70 -1.93 -19.74
CA ARG A 274 22.40 -3.12 -19.26
C ARG A 274 23.62 -3.45 -20.13
N ALA A 275 23.49 -3.32 -21.46
CA ALA A 275 24.60 -3.56 -22.38
C ALA A 275 25.78 -2.58 -22.13
N VAL A 276 25.48 -1.29 -21.88
CA VAL A 276 26.52 -0.30 -21.54
C VAL A 276 27.25 -0.69 -20.26
N LEU A 277 26.54 -1.13 -19.24
CA LEU A 277 27.15 -1.56 -17.96
C LEU A 277 27.95 -2.86 -18.09
N LEU A 278 27.45 -3.82 -18.87
CA LEU A 278 28.16 -5.07 -19.17
C LEU A 278 29.46 -4.78 -19.95
N ASP A 279 29.45 -3.81 -20.85
CA ASP A 279 30.68 -3.35 -21.54
C ASP A 279 31.66 -2.73 -20.55
N GLN A 280 31.21 -1.86 -19.65
CA GLN A 280 32.04 -1.22 -18.63
C GLN A 280 32.63 -2.23 -17.65
N THR A 281 31.83 -3.20 -17.21
CA THR A 281 32.28 -4.27 -16.29
C THR A 281 33.09 -5.37 -16.95
N GLY A 282 33.14 -5.40 -18.29
CA GLY A 282 34.03 -6.29 -19.06
C GLY A 282 33.38 -7.56 -19.58
N ASP A 283 32.06 -7.79 -19.33
CA ASP A 283 31.31 -8.89 -19.99
C ASP A 283 30.91 -8.50 -21.41
N LEU A 284 31.90 -8.41 -22.27
CA LEU A 284 31.73 -7.95 -23.65
C LEU A 284 30.81 -8.87 -24.48
N HIS A 285 30.78 -10.16 -24.15
CA HIS A 285 29.91 -11.09 -24.89
C HIS A 285 28.42 -10.88 -24.55
N ALA A 286 28.10 -10.63 -23.29
CA ALA A 286 26.75 -10.29 -22.89
C ALA A 286 26.34 -8.92 -23.45
N ALA A 287 27.23 -7.91 -23.37
CA ALA A 287 26.99 -6.59 -23.93
C ALA A 287 26.65 -6.64 -25.43
N ILE A 288 27.43 -7.40 -26.21
CA ILE A 288 27.18 -7.59 -27.66
C ILE A 288 25.83 -8.24 -27.92
N ARG A 289 25.41 -9.21 -27.10
CA ARG A 289 24.08 -9.84 -27.26
C ARG A 289 22.96 -8.83 -27.07
N ASP A 290 23.04 -8.03 -26.01
CA ASP A 290 22.02 -7.02 -25.70
C ASP A 290 22.02 -5.90 -26.75
N TYR A 291 23.19 -5.35 -27.12
CA TYR A 291 23.29 -4.39 -28.22
C TYR A 291 22.71 -4.94 -29.52
N SER A 292 23.00 -6.20 -29.85
CA SER A 292 22.49 -6.79 -31.09
C SER A 292 20.97 -6.88 -31.09
N LYS A 293 20.35 -7.25 -29.95
CA LYS A 293 18.88 -7.30 -29.86
C LYS A 293 18.25 -5.91 -30.06
N VAL A 294 18.87 -4.86 -29.49
CA VAL A 294 18.42 -3.47 -29.68
C VAL A 294 18.60 -3.02 -31.13
N ILE A 295 19.74 -3.36 -31.77
CA ILE A 295 20.04 -2.97 -33.15
C ILE A 295 19.17 -3.73 -34.13
N ASP A 296 18.83 -4.99 -33.86
CA ASP A 296 17.91 -5.78 -34.72
C ASP A 296 16.52 -5.15 -34.77
N GLU A 297 16.04 -4.57 -33.64
CA GLU A 297 14.77 -3.84 -33.60
C GLU A 297 14.91 -2.42 -34.18
N PHE A 298 16.04 -1.76 -33.93
CA PHE A 298 16.34 -0.39 -34.39
C PHE A 298 17.64 -0.34 -35.21
N PRO A 299 17.60 -0.74 -36.47
CA PRO A 299 18.83 -0.83 -37.32
C PRO A 299 19.55 0.49 -37.52
N ASN A 300 18.89 1.64 -37.34
CA ASN A 300 19.47 2.97 -37.48
C ASN A 300 19.85 3.58 -36.12
N PHE A 301 19.91 2.79 -35.04
CA PHE A 301 20.39 3.25 -33.76
C PHE A 301 21.94 3.29 -33.76
N TRP A 302 22.50 4.43 -34.18
CA TRP A 302 23.92 4.59 -34.44
C TRP A 302 24.76 4.48 -33.18
N THR A 303 24.29 5.02 -32.05
CA THR A 303 24.95 4.91 -30.75
C THR A 303 25.13 3.45 -30.34
N GLY A 304 24.11 2.62 -30.54
CA GLY A 304 24.21 1.18 -30.29
C GLY A 304 25.23 0.47 -31.18
N LEU A 305 25.29 0.83 -32.49
CA LEU A 305 26.27 0.29 -33.42
C LEU A 305 27.70 0.70 -33.02
N GLU A 306 27.93 1.96 -32.61
CA GLU A 306 29.23 2.44 -32.15
C GLU A 306 29.72 1.70 -30.91
N PHE A 307 28.84 1.51 -29.94
CA PHE A 307 29.17 0.79 -28.69
C PHE A 307 29.44 -0.70 -28.98
N ARG A 308 28.63 -1.33 -29.83
CA ARG A 308 28.86 -2.72 -30.23
C ARG A 308 30.20 -2.89 -31.00
N ALA A 309 30.52 -1.94 -31.90
CA ALA A 309 31.79 -1.95 -32.62
C ALA A 309 32.97 -1.82 -31.66
N ALA A 310 32.85 -0.97 -30.63
CA ALA A 310 33.93 -0.86 -29.59
C ALA A 310 34.09 -2.19 -28.84
N CYS A 311 33.03 -2.87 -28.47
CA CYS A 311 33.12 -4.23 -27.86
C CYS A 311 33.76 -5.24 -28.82
N TYR A 312 33.41 -5.25 -30.10
CA TYR A 312 34.07 -6.11 -31.11
C TYR A 312 35.55 -5.83 -31.23
N ARG A 313 36.01 -4.55 -31.20
CA ARG A 313 37.43 -4.21 -31.23
C ARG A 313 38.17 -4.75 -30.00
N ARG A 314 37.58 -4.60 -28.81
CA ARG A 314 38.20 -5.12 -27.55
C ARG A 314 38.33 -6.65 -27.58
N LEU A 315 37.44 -7.36 -28.29
CA LEU A 315 37.53 -8.82 -28.50
C LEU A 315 38.37 -9.24 -29.70
N GLY A 316 38.99 -8.30 -30.43
CA GLY A 316 39.77 -8.59 -31.63
C GLY A 316 38.95 -8.99 -32.87
N MET A 317 37.65 -8.80 -32.84
CA MET A 317 36.71 -9.11 -33.93
C MET A 317 36.66 -7.95 -34.96
N THR A 318 37.82 -7.59 -35.53
CA THR A 318 37.98 -6.39 -36.37
C THR A 318 37.01 -6.28 -37.52
N LYS A 319 36.77 -7.38 -38.25
CA LYS A 319 35.82 -7.37 -39.39
C LYS A 319 34.39 -6.99 -38.98
N LYS A 320 33.91 -7.44 -37.81
CA LYS A 320 32.57 -7.08 -37.33
C LYS A 320 32.53 -5.63 -36.87
N ALA A 321 33.60 -5.16 -36.19
CA ALA A 321 33.71 -3.76 -35.80
C ALA A 321 33.66 -2.82 -37.02
N GLU A 322 34.47 -3.12 -38.07
CA GLU A 322 34.49 -2.36 -39.30
C GLU A 322 33.16 -2.32 -40.05
N GLN A 323 32.35 -3.40 -39.97
CA GLN A 323 30.99 -3.41 -40.54
C GLN A 323 30.08 -2.43 -39.85
N ASP A 324 30.03 -2.46 -38.52
CA ASP A 324 29.21 -1.53 -37.75
C ASP A 324 29.66 -0.07 -37.96
N GLU A 325 30.98 0.19 -37.86
CA GLU A 325 31.55 1.51 -38.07
C GLU A 325 31.30 2.04 -39.49
N PHE A 326 31.38 1.18 -40.50
CA PHE A 326 31.06 1.57 -41.88
C PHE A 326 29.61 1.91 -42.03
N THR A 327 28.74 1.19 -41.36
CA THR A 327 27.28 1.51 -41.38
C THR A 327 27.03 2.87 -40.77
N VAL A 328 27.65 3.19 -39.62
CA VAL A 328 27.57 4.51 -38.99
C VAL A 328 28.16 5.60 -39.86
N TYR A 329 29.34 5.34 -40.48
CA TYR A 329 29.99 6.29 -41.39
C TYR A 329 29.07 6.62 -42.58
N LYS A 330 28.51 5.60 -43.22
CA LYS A 330 27.53 5.80 -44.33
C LYS A 330 26.32 6.61 -43.88
N ALA A 331 25.78 6.27 -42.73
CA ALA A 331 24.61 6.96 -42.19
C ALA A 331 24.90 8.45 -41.92
N ARG A 332 26.06 8.76 -41.33
CA ARG A 332 26.53 10.15 -41.13
C ARG A 332 26.77 10.90 -42.42
N LEU A 333 27.33 10.23 -43.43
CA LEU A 333 27.60 10.82 -44.72
C LEU A 333 26.27 11.15 -45.48
N TYR A 334 25.33 10.26 -45.39
CA TYR A 334 24.02 10.39 -46.05
C TYR A 334 22.89 10.68 -45.06
N LYS A 335 23.14 11.45 -44.01
CA LYS A 335 22.18 11.79 -42.99
C LYS A 335 20.84 12.28 -43.52
N HIS A 336 20.87 13.01 -44.64
CA HIS A 336 19.67 13.50 -45.36
C HIS A 336 18.85 12.40 -46.03
N LEU A 337 19.43 11.22 -46.31
CA LEU A 337 18.75 10.07 -46.93
C LEU A 337 18.25 9.06 -45.88
N TYR A 338 19.00 8.87 -44.77
CA TYR A 338 18.70 7.87 -43.76
C TYR A 338 17.92 8.41 -42.58
N GLY A 339 17.68 9.72 -42.54
CA GLY A 339 16.90 10.37 -41.48
C GLY A 339 17.53 10.31 -40.08
N THR A 340 16.78 10.77 -39.14
CA THR A 340 17.03 10.51 -37.70
C THR A 340 16.44 9.15 -37.36
N GLN A 341 16.86 8.57 -36.23
CA GLN A 341 16.44 7.30 -35.67
C GLN A 341 15.00 6.87 -36.04
N PRO A 342 14.78 5.61 -36.42
CA PRO A 342 13.43 5.10 -36.56
C PRO A 342 12.71 5.23 -35.22
N ARG A 343 11.55 5.83 -35.26
CA ARG A 343 10.63 5.86 -34.11
C ARG A 343 9.75 4.62 -34.20
N LEU A 344 9.44 4.03 -33.05
CA LEU A 344 8.39 3.02 -32.97
C LEU A 344 7.08 3.60 -33.52
N ASP A 345 6.31 2.78 -34.23
CA ASP A 345 4.94 3.13 -34.59
C ASP A 345 4.18 3.49 -33.30
N PRO A 346 3.48 4.66 -33.26
CA PRO A 346 2.70 5.05 -32.09
C PRO A 346 1.74 3.96 -31.58
N ASN A 347 1.28 3.08 -32.46
CA ASN A 347 0.44 1.94 -32.10
C ASN A 347 1.21 0.78 -31.47
N GLN A 348 2.53 0.75 -31.55
CA GLN A 348 3.43 -0.24 -30.96
C GLN A 348 4.14 0.30 -29.72
N MET A 349 4.06 1.61 -29.45
CA MET A 349 4.62 2.21 -28.25
C MET A 349 3.89 1.71 -27.01
N ARG A 350 4.61 1.01 -26.17
CA ARG A 350 4.08 0.52 -24.89
C ARG A 350 4.13 1.58 -23.79
N ARG A 351 5.05 2.56 -23.91
CA ARG A 351 5.28 3.63 -22.90
C ARG A 351 5.90 4.86 -23.58
N ARG A 352 5.77 6.04 -22.96
CA ARG A 352 6.44 7.28 -23.43
C ARG A 352 7.96 7.15 -23.47
N SER A 353 8.56 6.35 -22.58
CA SER A 353 9.99 6.07 -22.54
C SER A 353 10.53 5.32 -23.76
N ASP A 354 9.67 4.66 -24.52
CA ASP A 354 10.07 3.93 -25.73
C ASP A 354 10.18 4.83 -26.97
N GLU A 355 9.83 6.12 -26.84
CA GLU A 355 9.78 7.06 -27.94
C GLU A 355 11.16 7.49 -28.46
N ASP A 356 12.20 7.51 -27.61
CA ASP A 356 13.51 8.06 -27.98
C ASP A 356 14.66 7.31 -27.27
N LEU A 357 15.25 6.34 -27.99
CA LEU A 357 16.41 5.57 -27.49
C LEU A 357 17.65 6.44 -27.20
N GLU A 358 17.78 7.65 -27.79
CA GLU A 358 18.89 8.55 -27.46
C GLU A 358 18.78 9.13 -26.04
N LYS A 359 17.62 9.03 -25.41
CA LYS A 359 17.37 9.44 -24.02
C LYS A 359 17.49 8.28 -23.02
N TYR A 360 18.19 7.21 -23.38
CA TYR A 360 18.32 5.98 -22.58
C TYR A 360 18.80 6.18 -21.13
N ASN A 361 19.51 7.27 -20.86
CA ASN A 361 20.06 7.60 -19.54
C ASN A 361 19.23 8.61 -18.73
N GLN A 362 18.02 8.94 -19.18
CA GLN A 362 17.15 9.85 -18.45
C GLN A 362 16.25 9.09 -17.49
N LEU A 363 16.11 9.62 -16.27
CA LEU A 363 15.14 9.13 -15.29
C LEU A 363 13.71 9.42 -15.76
N VAL A 364 12.82 8.48 -15.50
CA VAL A 364 11.43 8.55 -15.92
C VAL A 364 10.54 8.93 -14.73
N VAL A 365 9.65 9.90 -14.93
CA VAL A 365 8.59 10.22 -13.96
C VAL A 365 7.63 9.06 -13.91
N GLU A 366 7.26 8.61 -12.71
CA GLU A 366 6.11 7.76 -12.56
C GLU A 366 4.85 8.61 -12.79
N ASP A 367 4.28 8.49 -13.99
CA ASP A 367 2.92 8.97 -14.22
C ASP A 367 2.04 8.29 -13.18
N GLN A 368 1.15 9.03 -12.54
CA GLN A 368 0.13 8.39 -11.70
C GLN A 368 -0.46 7.28 -12.57
N GLN A 369 -0.24 6.02 -12.19
CA GLN A 369 -1.13 4.94 -12.63
C GLN A 369 -2.52 5.53 -12.49
N GLU A 370 -3.34 5.53 -13.56
CA GLU A 370 -4.66 6.18 -13.58
C GLU A 370 -5.19 6.18 -12.16
N PRO A 371 -5.35 7.33 -11.51
CA PRO A 371 -5.59 7.35 -10.07
C PRO A 371 -6.68 6.33 -9.86
N GLU A 372 -6.46 5.31 -8.99
CA GLU A 372 -7.52 4.36 -8.64
C GLU A 372 -8.65 5.25 -8.22
N ARG A 373 -9.45 5.67 -9.20
CA ARG A 373 -10.52 6.63 -9.03
C ARG A 373 -11.48 5.91 -8.14
N GLU A 374 -11.41 6.19 -6.84
CA GLU A 374 -12.26 5.59 -5.86
C GLU A 374 -13.69 6.02 -6.18
N TYR A 375 -14.35 5.15 -6.94
CA TYR A 375 -15.80 5.25 -7.05
C TYR A 375 -16.37 4.96 -5.67
N LYS A 376 -17.03 5.95 -5.09
CA LYS A 376 -17.64 5.79 -3.77
C LYS A 376 -18.74 4.73 -3.87
N ASN A 377 -18.61 3.69 -3.10
CA ASN A 377 -19.64 2.70 -2.91
C ASN A 377 -19.74 2.37 -1.42
N ASP A 378 -20.97 2.16 -0.94
CA ASP A 378 -21.27 1.74 0.44
C ASP A 378 -21.20 0.21 0.59
N TYR A 379 -20.88 -0.51 -0.51
CA TYR A 379 -20.76 -1.96 -0.50
C TYR A 379 -19.35 -2.33 -0.03
N ARG A 380 -19.25 -2.82 1.21
CA ARG A 380 -18.01 -3.37 1.76
C ARG A 380 -17.96 -4.87 1.52
N GLY A 381 -16.88 -5.37 0.93
CA GLY A 381 -16.60 -6.79 0.77
C GLY A 381 -15.15 -7.05 0.44
N ARG A 382 -14.62 -8.16 0.94
CA ARG A 382 -13.26 -8.65 0.67
C ARG A 382 -13.30 -9.92 -0.18
N VAL A 383 -12.32 -10.10 -1.06
CA VAL A 383 -12.23 -11.26 -1.97
C VAL A 383 -11.73 -12.51 -1.27
N GLN A 384 -12.44 -13.64 -1.45
CA GLN A 384 -12.17 -14.92 -0.76
C GLN A 384 -11.04 -15.78 -1.32
N ASN A 385 -10.30 -15.40 -2.34
CA ASN A 385 -9.24 -16.22 -2.95
C ASN A 385 -7.82 -15.77 -2.63
N ARG A 386 -7.53 -15.36 -1.40
CA ARG A 386 -6.15 -15.17 -0.96
C ARG A 386 -5.48 -16.53 -0.73
N ARG A 387 -4.30 -16.71 -1.32
CA ARG A 387 -3.28 -17.63 -0.76
C ARG A 387 -3.01 -17.09 0.64
N VAL A 388 -3.59 -17.73 1.65
CA VAL A 388 -3.29 -17.41 3.05
C VAL A 388 -1.88 -17.92 3.27
N GLU A 389 -0.89 -17.02 3.26
CA GLU A 389 0.39 -17.30 3.87
C GLU A 389 0.12 -17.55 5.36
N VAL A 390 0.75 -18.58 5.91
CA VAL A 390 0.53 -18.98 7.30
C VAL A 390 1.42 -18.12 8.18
N ASP A 391 1.04 -16.84 8.30
CA ASP A 391 1.74 -15.88 9.13
C ASP A 391 1.21 -15.90 10.58
N LEU A 392 2.10 -15.53 11.49
CA LEU A 392 1.73 -15.32 12.89
C LEU A 392 0.75 -14.14 13.00
N GLN A 393 -0.23 -14.26 13.90
CA GLN A 393 -1.03 -13.11 14.28
C GLN A 393 -0.12 -12.02 14.86
N PRO A 394 -0.37 -10.74 14.55
CA PRO A 394 0.50 -9.64 14.96
C PRO A 394 0.50 -9.41 16.48
N MET A 395 1.46 -8.62 16.94
CA MET A 395 1.55 -8.19 18.33
C MET A 395 0.34 -7.35 18.74
N PHE A 396 -0.05 -7.43 20.01
CA PHE A 396 -1.00 -6.50 20.59
C PHE A 396 -0.35 -5.13 20.80
N ALA A 397 -1.07 -4.10 20.38
CA ALA A 397 -0.68 -2.70 20.46
C ALA A 397 -1.76 -1.86 21.14
N LEU A 398 -1.40 -0.67 21.60
CA LEU A 398 -2.35 0.36 21.97
C LEU A 398 -2.80 1.10 20.71
N SER A 399 -4.11 1.28 20.57
CA SER A 399 -4.72 1.98 19.43
C SER A 399 -5.92 2.79 19.87
N MET A 400 -6.19 3.89 19.18
CA MET A 400 -7.42 4.68 19.35
C MET A 400 -8.54 4.23 18.41
N GLU A 401 -8.28 3.26 17.54
CA GLU A 401 -9.28 2.63 16.67
C GLU A 401 -9.42 1.17 17.01
N LYS A 402 -10.63 0.64 16.92
CA LYS A 402 -10.90 -0.79 17.09
C LYS A 402 -10.59 -1.50 15.77
N THR A 403 -10.02 -2.68 15.85
CA THR A 403 -10.04 -3.62 14.73
C THR A 403 -11.47 -4.10 14.51
N HIS A 404 -11.94 -4.12 13.27
CA HIS A 404 -13.34 -4.39 12.90
C HIS A 404 -13.78 -5.86 13.06
N ASP A 405 -13.27 -6.58 14.03
CA ASP A 405 -13.72 -7.94 14.33
C ASP A 405 -14.94 -7.92 15.29
N GLU A 406 -16.10 -7.58 14.76
CA GLU A 406 -17.36 -7.48 15.52
C GLU A 406 -17.87 -8.82 16.08
N VAL A 407 -17.24 -9.94 15.76
CA VAL A 407 -17.72 -11.30 16.09
C VAL A 407 -16.90 -11.99 17.19
N ARG A 408 -15.87 -11.35 17.74
CA ARG A 408 -15.10 -11.95 18.83
C ARG A 408 -15.80 -11.82 20.17
N ALA A 409 -16.00 -12.95 20.83
CA ALA A 409 -16.62 -13.01 22.15
C ALA A 409 -15.80 -12.34 23.26
N ASN A 410 -14.54 -12.03 23.01
CA ASN A 410 -13.63 -11.47 23.99
C ASN A 410 -13.09 -10.12 23.51
N ILE A 411 -13.33 -9.07 24.29
CA ILE A 411 -12.74 -7.74 24.08
C ILE A 411 -11.45 -7.71 24.90
N ALA A 412 -10.33 -7.45 24.24
CA ALA A 412 -9.07 -7.31 24.94
C ALA A 412 -9.15 -6.18 25.98
N PHE A 413 -8.86 -6.49 27.22
CA PHE A 413 -8.93 -5.56 28.35
C PHE A 413 -7.60 -5.55 29.11
N ASP A 414 -7.10 -4.37 29.41
CA ASP A 414 -5.95 -4.17 30.27
C ASP A 414 -6.24 -3.05 31.28
N ARG A 415 -5.88 -3.30 32.55
CA ARG A 415 -6.16 -2.39 33.66
C ARG A 415 -5.40 -1.07 33.55
N ASP A 416 -4.14 -1.12 33.12
CA ASP A 416 -3.31 0.08 33.00
C ASP A 416 -3.83 0.96 31.83
N VAL A 417 -4.36 0.35 30.77
CA VAL A 417 -5.06 1.05 29.67
C VAL A 417 -6.36 1.69 30.16
N ASP A 418 -7.11 1.03 31.04
CA ASP A 418 -8.33 1.60 31.61
C ASP A 418 -7.99 2.84 32.47
N VAL A 419 -6.93 2.78 33.27
CA VAL A 419 -6.41 3.94 34.02
C VAL A 419 -5.99 5.07 33.08
N LEU A 420 -5.27 4.77 31.98
CA LEU A 420 -4.90 5.76 30.97
C LEU A 420 -6.14 6.44 30.37
N ASN A 421 -7.20 5.68 30.09
CA ASN A 421 -8.44 6.22 29.54
C ASN A 421 -9.16 7.19 30.48
N GLN A 422 -8.97 7.07 31.81
CA GLN A 422 -9.56 8.00 32.76
C GLN A 422 -8.99 9.43 32.61
N LEU A 423 -7.75 9.55 32.06
CA LEU A 423 -7.15 10.86 31.75
C LEU A 423 -7.83 11.56 30.55
N LEU A 424 -8.58 10.82 29.72
CA LEU A 424 -9.29 11.34 28.56
C LEU A 424 -10.72 11.82 28.87
N VAL A 425 -11.20 11.66 30.13
CA VAL A 425 -12.55 12.08 30.51
C VAL A 425 -12.70 13.60 30.51
N PRO A 426 -13.72 14.21 29.83
CA PRO A 426 -13.80 15.64 29.52
C PRO A 426 -13.82 16.60 30.72
N HIS A 427 -14.11 16.15 31.92
CA HIS A 427 -14.24 17.04 33.10
C HIS A 427 -12.91 17.35 33.80
N SER A 428 -11.81 16.76 33.36
CA SER A 428 -10.51 16.88 34.06
C SER A 428 -9.30 17.15 33.15
N SER A 429 -9.41 17.15 31.83
CA SER A 429 -8.23 17.29 30.97
C SER A 429 -8.43 18.21 29.77
N PRO A 430 -7.52 19.18 29.56
CA PRO A 430 -7.46 19.98 28.33
C PRO A 430 -7.03 19.17 27.09
N LEU A 431 -6.65 17.89 27.28
CA LEU A 431 -6.32 16.93 26.22
C LEU A 431 -7.58 16.29 25.58
N ALA A 432 -8.76 16.52 26.18
CA ALA A 432 -10.02 16.06 25.61
C ALA A 432 -10.39 16.93 24.39
N SER A 433 -10.58 16.29 23.24
CA SER A 433 -11.05 16.96 22.03
C SER A 433 -12.42 17.59 22.24
N PRO A 434 -12.67 18.84 21.77
CA PRO A 434 -13.99 19.48 21.84
C PRO A 434 -15.06 18.82 20.98
N SER A 435 -14.69 17.92 20.06
CA SER A 435 -15.62 17.17 19.22
C SER A 435 -16.16 15.94 19.96
N SER A 436 -17.46 15.73 19.92
CA SER A 436 -18.31 14.79 20.64
C SER A 436 -17.97 13.27 20.54
N HIS A 437 -16.80 12.89 20.06
CA HIS A 437 -16.32 11.52 20.00
C HIS A 437 -15.19 11.35 21.02
N GLN A 438 -15.56 10.80 22.17
CA GLN A 438 -14.64 10.41 23.21
C GLN A 438 -13.62 9.41 22.64
N ARG A 439 -12.37 9.84 22.46
CA ARG A 439 -11.31 8.94 22.00
C ARG A 439 -10.92 8.06 23.16
N THR A 440 -10.99 6.76 22.95
CA THR A 440 -10.63 5.72 23.93
C THR A 440 -9.45 4.94 23.38
N VAL A 441 -8.48 4.64 24.21
CA VAL A 441 -7.37 3.75 23.87
C VAL A 441 -7.80 2.30 24.11
N TYR A 442 -7.58 1.46 23.12
CA TYR A 442 -7.89 0.03 23.13
C TYR A 442 -6.63 -0.80 23.01
N VAL A 443 -6.66 -2.01 23.54
CA VAL A 443 -5.69 -3.06 23.21
C VAL A 443 -6.20 -3.78 21.95
N VAL A 444 -5.41 -3.73 20.87
CA VAL A 444 -5.79 -4.33 19.58
C VAL A 444 -4.71 -5.25 19.05
N CYS A 445 -5.09 -6.32 18.38
CA CYS A 445 -4.17 -7.17 17.65
C CYS A 445 -4.11 -6.69 16.19
N GLY A 446 -2.93 -6.31 15.72
CA GLY A 446 -2.74 -5.78 14.37
C GLY A 446 -2.99 -4.28 14.25
N HIS A 447 -3.27 -3.83 13.03
CA HIS A 447 -3.57 -2.43 12.73
C HIS A 447 -4.97 -2.31 12.14
N PRO A 448 -5.78 -1.37 12.63
CA PRO A 448 -7.00 -0.99 11.95
C PRO A 448 -6.66 -0.39 10.58
N SER A 449 -7.42 -0.76 9.54
CA SER A 449 -7.37 -0.05 8.27
C SER A 449 -8.09 1.28 8.44
N LEU A 450 -7.38 2.39 8.18
CA LEU A 450 -7.97 3.72 8.22
C LEU A 450 -8.48 4.10 6.84
N SER A 451 -9.62 4.80 6.82
CA SER A 451 -10.02 5.59 5.65
C SER A 451 -9.21 6.89 5.60
N ASP A 452 -9.16 7.54 4.43
CA ASP A 452 -8.46 8.82 4.28
C ASP A 452 -9.02 9.90 5.23
N GLU A 453 -10.35 9.89 5.44
CA GLU A 453 -10.99 10.80 6.39
C GLU A 453 -10.59 10.54 7.85
N GLN A 454 -10.43 9.27 8.24
CA GLN A 454 -9.92 8.91 9.56
C GLN A 454 -8.46 9.32 9.71
N SER A 455 -7.64 9.09 8.70
CA SER A 455 -6.23 9.50 8.69
C SER A 455 -6.09 11.01 8.86
N ALA A 456 -6.84 11.81 8.11
CA ALA A 456 -6.86 13.28 8.24
C ALA A 456 -7.21 13.73 9.67
N ARG A 457 -8.18 13.07 10.32
CA ARG A 457 -8.54 13.37 11.72
C ARG A 457 -7.40 13.08 12.71
N TYR A 458 -6.57 12.07 12.44
CA TYR A 458 -5.40 11.76 13.27
C TYR A 458 -4.32 12.82 13.12
N PHE A 459 -4.07 13.33 11.92
CA PHE A 459 -3.12 14.44 11.72
C PHE A 459 -3.54 15.68 12.51
N LEU A 460 -4.82 16.09 12.41
CA LEU A 460 -5.36 17.21 13.21
C LEU A 460 -5.20 16.97 14.73
N TYR A 461 -5.40 15.73 15.17
CA TYR A 461 -5.25 15.41 16.57
C TYR A 461 -3.80 15.48 17.03
N ILE A 462 -2.87 14.97 16.24
CA ILE A 462 -1.42 15.04 16.49
C ILE A 462 -0.98 16.50 16.57
N ASP A 463 -1.42 17.36 15.65
CA ASP A 463 -1.13 18.80 15.68
C ASP A 463 -1.67 19.47 16.94
N SER A 464 -2.89 19.08 17.35
CA SER A 464 -3.49 19.61 18.58
C SER A 464 -2.71 19.19 19.84
N LEU A 465 -2.26 17.93 19.89
CA LEU A 465 -1.43 17.42 20.98
C LEU A 465 -0.05 18.08 21.00
N THR A 466 0.57 18.27 19.84
CA THR A 466 1.85 18.97 19.71
C THR A 466 1.74 20.38 20.27
N THR A 467 0.70 21.12 19.87
CA THR A 467 0.44 22.46 20.43
C THR A 467 0.20 22.43 21.95
N ALA A 468 -0.48 21.41 22.45
CA ALA A 468 -0.76 21.27 23.88
C ALA A 468 0.52 20.95 24.68
N ILE A 469 1.39 20.07 24.15
CA ILE A 469 2.68 19.72 24.74
C ILE A 469 3.59 20.95 24.81
N ASP A 470 3.72 21.71 23.72
CA ASP A 470 4.59 22.87 23.61
C ASP A 470 4.13 24.03 24.53
N ARG A 471 2.83 24.16 24.76
CA ARG A 471 2.26 25.20 25.64
C ARG A 471 2.20 24.78 27.12
N SER A 472 2.42 23.52 27.43
CA SER A 472 2.28 23.02 28.80
C SER A 472 3.46 23.47 29.66
N HIS A 473 3.17 24.22 30.73
CA HIS A 473 4.12 24.52 31.80
C HIS A 473 4.14 23.40 32.89
N ASP A 474 3.22 22.45 32.78
CA ASP A 474 3.11 21.33 33.70
C ASP A 474 3.76 20.08 33.06
N THR A 475 4.84 19.61 33.65
CA THR A 475 5.58 18.43 33.15
C THR A 475 4.71 17.18 33.10
N GLY A 476 3.78 16.97 34.04
CA GLY A 476 2.89 15.81 34.06
C GLY A 476 1.96 15.79 32.84
N ARG A 477 1.34 16.93 32.53
CA ARG A 477 0.44 17.03 31.34
C ARG A 477 1.18 16.94 30.02
N ALA A 478 2.40 17.46 29.94
CA ALA A 478 3.24 17.30 28.76
C ALA A 478 3.58 15.82 28.52
N VAL A 479 3.87 15.10 29.57
CA VAL A 479 4.20 13.65 29.55
C VAL A 479 2.99 12.82 29.10
N ASP A 480 1.80 13.07 29.66
CA ASP A 480 0.57 12.41 29.20
C ASP A 480 0.29 12.69 27.71
N GLY A 481 0.54 13.92 27.27
CA GLY A 481 0.42 14.32 25.88
C GLY A 481 1.33 13.52 24.94
N LEU A 482 2.57 13.25 25.34
CA LEU A 482 3.52 12.39 24.60
C LEU A 482 2.98 10.97 24.41
N MET A 483 2.39 10.37 25.45
CA MET A 483 1.81 9.03 25.36
C MET A 483 0.67 8.97 24.34
N PHE A 484 -0.27 9.91 24.39
CA PHE A 484 -1.39 9.94 23.44
C PHE A 484 -0.93 10.26 22.03
N ARG A 485 0.07 11.13 21.85
CA ARG A 485 0.63 11.44 20.54
C ARG A 485 1.35 10.23 19.94
N ALA A 486 2.11 9.49 20.74
CA ALA A 486 2.75 8.25 20.32
C ALA A 486 1.73 7.18 19.89
N VAL A 487 0.62 7.02 20.64
CA VAL A 487 -0.46 6.11 20.22
C VAL A 487 -1.09 6.57 18.90
N ALA A 488 -1.32 7.88 18.73
CA ALA A 488 -1.84 8.42 17.47
C ALA A 488 -0.87 8.20 16.30
N TYR A 489 0.43 8.43 16.49
CA TYR A 489 1.47 8.11 15.50
C TYR A 489 1.48 6.60 15.14
N THR A 490 1.31 5.72 16.12
CA THR A 490 1.23 4.28 15.86
C THR A 490 0.03 3.93 14.99
N VAL A 491 -1.12 4.59 15.19
CA VAL A 491 -2.34 4.35 14.40
C VAL A 491 -2.14 4.75 12.94
N ILE A 492 -1.44 5.85 12.66
CA ILE A 492 -1.08 6.27 11.29
C ILE A 492 0.21 5.61 10.77
N GLN A 493 0.81 4.71 11.55
CA GLN A 493 2.01 3.93 11.23
C GLN A 493 3.30 4.75 11.10
N ASP A 494 3.35 5.95 11.68
CA ASP A 494 4.60 6.69 11.87
C ASP A 494 5.32 6.20 13.13
N TYR A 495 5.93 5.02 13.01
CA TYR A 495 6.56 4.33 14.16
C TYR A 495 7.77 5.06 14.69
N GLN A 496 8.49 5.80 13.84
CA GLN A 496 9.69 6.52 14.29
C GLN A 496 9.31 7.65 15.23
N GLN A 497 8.33 8.48 14.89
CA GLN A 497 7.86 9.55 15.76
C GLN A 497 7.25 9.01 17.05
N ALA A 498 6.54 7.88 16.96
CA ALA A 498 6.04 7.19 18.16
C ALA A 498 7.19 6.75 19.09
N ILE A 499 8.28 6.19 18.56
CA ILE A 499 9.44 5.78 19.35
C ILE A 499 10.13 6.98 20.00
N ASP A 500 10.25 8.09 19.30
CA ASP A 500 10.89 9.31 19.81
C ASP A 500 10.09 9.88 20.99
N ASP A 501 8.76 9.97 20.87
CA ASP A 501 7.87 10.41 21.94
C ASP A 501 7.93 9.47 23.15
N LEU A 502 7.84 8.14 22.93
CA LEU A 502 7.90 7.15 23.99
C LEU A 502 9.26 7.10 24.68
N SER A 503 10.34 7.32 23.93
CA SER A 503 11.69 7.38 24.49
C SER A 503 11.86 8.62 25.36
N THR A 504 11.30 9.76 24.94
CA THR A 504 11.26 10.98 25.76
C THR A 504 10.42 10.77 27.01
N TYR A 505 9.27 10.12 26.89
CA TYR A 505 8.44 9.72 28.04
C TYR A 505 9.25 8.88 29.05
N LEU A 506 9.89 7.84 28.57
CA LEU A 506 10.64 6.87 29.41
C LEU A 506 11.93 7.44 30.03
N GLN A 507 12.45 8.56 29.50
CA GLN A 507 13.51 9.32 30.19
C GLN A 507 13.00 10.02 31.45
N ILE A 508 11.70 10.34 31.50
CA ILE A 508 11.06 11.01 32.64
C ILE A 508 10.53 9.96 33.63
N ASP A 509 9.84 8.93 33.14
CA ASP A 509 9.31 7.81 33.92
C ASP A 509 9.62 6.47 33.24
N SER A 510 10.72 5.86 33.67
CA SER A 510 11.20 4.57 33.14
C SER A 510 10.33 3.37 33.60
N THR A 511 9.38 3.58 34.51
CA THR A 511 8.52 2.51 35.06
C THR A 511 7.17 2.41 34.39
N GLN A 512 6.91 3.22 33.36
CA GLN A 512 5.62 3.24 32.66
C GLN A 512 5.49 2.05 31.68
N VAL A 513 4.74 1.06 32.10
CA VAL A 513 4.57 -0.20 31.38
C VAL A 513 3.97 -0.02 29.99
N LEU A 514 2.97 0.85 29.85
CA LEU A 514 2.32 1.09 28.55
C LEU A 514 3.26 1.75 27.54
N ALA A 515 4.17 2.61 28.00
CA ALA A 515 5.18 3.23 27.15
C ALA A 515 6.23 2.23 26.69
N LEU A 516 6.71 1.35 27.59
CA LEU A 516 7.61 0.24 27.25
C LEU A 516 6.96 -0.72 26.25
N TRP A 517 5.72 -1.11 26.50
CA TRP A 517 4.95 -1.98 25.63
C TRP A 517 4.81 -1.38 24.23
N GLN A 518 4.32 -0.14 24.15
CA GLN A 518 4.07 0.48 22.86
C GLN A 518 5.36 0.74 22.08
N ARG A 519 6.45 1.14 22.77
CA ARG A 519 7.76 1.33 22.13
C ARG A 519 8.30 0.01 21.56
N ALA A 520 8.20 -1.07 22.32
CA ALA A 520 8.56 -2.40 21.84
C ALA A 520 7.81 -2.80 20.56
N VAL A 521 6.50 -2.51 20.51
CA VAL A 521 5.70 -2.78 19.29
C VAL A 521 6.16 -1.95 18.11
N CYS A 522 6.38 -0.64 18.28
CA CYS A 522 6.85 0.24 17.23
C CYS A 522 8.24 -0.17 16.71
N GLN A 523 9.18 -0.49 17.62
CA GLN A 523 10.51 -0.99 17.27
C GLN A 523 10.43 -2.32 16.51
N ALA A 524 9.55 -3.24 16.92
CA ALA A 524 9.35 -4.52 16.24
C ALA A 524 8.84 -4.31 14.80
N ARG A 525 7.96 -3.32 14.58
CA ARG A 525 7.46 -2.98 13.24
C ARG A 525 8.56 -2.43 12.33
N ILE A 526 9.39 -1.52 12.83
CA ILE A 526 10.56 -1.03 12.11
C ILE A 526 11.54 -2.18 11.84
N GLY A 527 11.77 -3.06 12.83
CA GLY A 527 12.64 -4.21 12.64
C GLY A 527 12.15 -5.18 11.57
N LEU A 528 10.83 -5.44 11.48
CA LEU A 528 10.25 -6.25 10.41
C LEU A 528 10.48 -5.61 9.03
N PHE A 529 10.31 -4.31 8.95
CA PHE A 529 10.59 -3.55 7.74
C PHE A 529 12.07 -3.67 7.34
N GLN A 530 12.99 -3.40 8.25
CA GLN A 530 14.44 -3.52 8.01
C GLN A 530 14.86 -4.94 7.65
N ALA A 531 14.23 -5.97 8.25
CA ALA A 531 14.48 -7.36 7.89
C ALA A 531 14.06 -7.68 6.46
N SER A 532 12.96 -7.10 5.97
CA SER A 532 12.53 -7.27 4.57
C SER A 532 13.52 -6.65 3.57
N GLU A 533 14.26 -5.63 4.00
CA GLU A 533 15.37 -5.01 3.26
C GLU A 533 16.70 -5.80 3.35
N GLY A 534 16.73 -6.89 4.08
CA GLY A 534 17.94 -7.68 4.30
C GLY A 534 18.89 -7.10 5.35
N ALA A 535 18.46 -6.12 6.15
CA ALA A 535 19.26 -5.57 7.22
C ALA A 535 19.36 -6.53 8.42
N ASN A 536 20.48 -6.47 9.15
CA ASN A 536 20.62 -7.21 10.39
C ASN A 536 19.81 -6.54 11.52
N THR A 537 18.77 -7.21 11.98
CA THR A 537 17.83 -6.70 12.99
C THR A 537 18.10 -7.20 14.41
N GLU A 538 19.25 -7.84 14.68
CA GLU A 538 19.56 -8.39 15.99
C GLU A 538 19.55 -7.34 17.11
N LEU A 539 20.09 -6.15 16.85
CA LEU A 539 20.10 -5.04 17.81
C LEU A 539 18.69 -4.53 18.10
N VAL A 540 17.86 -4.40 17.07
CA VAL A 540 16.47 -3.98 17.22
C VAL A 540 15.69 -5.03 18.03
N THR A 541 15.86 -6.30 17.68
CA THR A 541 15.22 -7.42 18.40
C THR A 541 15.67 -7.45 19.87
N ALA A 542 16.94 -7.20 20.16
CA ALA A 542 17.45 -7.13 21.53
C ALA A 542 16.82 -5.96 22.32
N SER A 543 16.65 -4.79 21.67
CA SER A 543 15.98 -3.63 22.27
C SER A 543 14.51 -3.91 22.57
N VAL A 544 13.79 -4.52 21.63
CA VAL A 544 12.38 -4.93 21.80
C VAL A 544 12.23 -5.89 22.99
N LEU A 545 13.10 -6.91 23.07
CA LEU A 545 13.08 -7.87 24.17
C LEU A 545 13.45 -7.21 25.52
N ALA A 546 14.35 -6.24 25.54
CA ALA A 546 14.70 -5.48 26.74
C ALA A 546 13.49 -4.69 27.28
N ASP A 547 12.77 -3.98 26.41
CA ASP A 547 11.55 -3.24 26.78
C ASP A 547 10.44 -4.20 27.29
N LEU A 548 10.20 -5.31 26.60
CA LEU A 548 9.19 -6.30 27.01
C LEU A 548 9.55 -6.99 28.32
N ASN A 549 10.83 -7.34 28.54
CA ASN A 549 11.27 -7.92 29.80
C ASN A 549 11.13 -6.93 30.97
N HIS A 550 11.52 -5.66 30.75
CA HIS A 550 11.34 -4.63 31.76
C HIS A 550 9.86 -4.41 32.08
N ALA A 551 9.00 -4.38 31.06
CA ALA A 551 7.55 -4.29 31.26
C ALA A 551 7.00 -5.49 32.04
N LEU A 552 7.50 -6.71 31.79
CA LEU A 552 7.11 -7.92 32.49
C LEU A 552 7.63 -7.96 33.96
N ASP A 553 8.82 -7.40 34.21
CA ASP A 553 9.33 -7.26 35.61
C ASP A 553 8.40 -6.33 36.40
N LEU A 554 7.83 -5.31 35.77
CA LEU A 554 6.87 -4.40 36.41
C LEU A 554 5.44 -4.97 36.47
N ARG A 555 5.05 -5.79 35.52
CA ARG A 555 3.70 -6.40 35.39
C ARG A 555 3.79 -7.90 35.06
N PRO A 556 4.18 -8.78 36.01
CA PRO A 556 4.43 -10.20 35.72
C PRO A 556 3.20 -11.04 35.40
N HIS A 557 2.00 -10.47 35.49
CA HIS A 557 0.73 -11.18 35.17
C HIS A 557 0.02 -10.63 33.93
N ASN A 558 0.70 -9.84 33.07
CA ASN A 558 0.10 -9.28 31.87
C ASN A 558 0.23 -10.25 30.69
N ALA A 559 -0.90 -10.80 30.23
CA ALA A 559 -0.98 -11.78 29.16
C ALA A 559 -0.46 -11.24 27.82
N TYR A 560 -0.73 -9.96 27.52
CA TYR A 560 -0.37 -9.35 26.25
C TYR A 560 1.14 -9.14 26.10
N LEU A 561 1.83 -8.87 27.21
CA LEU A 561 3.29 -8.72 27.21
C LEU A 561 3.98 -10.06 26.92
N TYR A 562 3.52 -11.15 27.56
CA TYR A 562 4.00 -12.50 27.23
C TYR A 562 3.70 -12.86 25.79
N TYR A 563 2.49 -12.60 25.32
CA TYR A 563 2.12 -12.83 23.92
C TYR A 563 3.05 -12.10 22.96
N ASN A 564 3.28 -10.80 23.20
CA ASN A 564 4.16 -9.99 22.34
C ASN A 564 5.60 -10.50 22.36
N ARG A 565 6.12 -10.92 23.53
CA ARG A 565 7.45 -11.50 23.62
C ARG A 565 7.54 -12.84 22.87
N GLY A 566 6.51 -13.67 22.98
CA GLY A 566 6.37 -14.90 22.20
C GLY A 566 6.38 -14.65 20.67
N CYS A 567 5.70 -13.59 20.20
CA CYS A 567 5.74 -13.18 18.79
C CYS A 567 7.17 -12.87 18.33
N ILE A 568 7.94 -12.12 19.10
CA ILE A 568 9.33 -11.78 18.80
C ILE A 568 10.23 -13.01 18.79
N GLN A 569 10.06 -13.93 19.75
CA GLN A 569 10.82 -15.18 19.76
C GLN A 569 10.50 -16.07 18.55
N ALA A 570 9.22 -16.15 18.15
CA ALA A 570 8.80 -16.90 16.98
C ALA A 570 9.30 -16.28 15.66
N GLN A 571 9.38 -14.95 15.56
CA GLN A 571 9.98 -14.25 14.43
C GLN A 571 11.50 -14.48 14.36
N ARG A 572 12.18 -14.42 15.49
CA ARG A 572 13.62 -14.72 15.60
C ARG A 572 13.96 -16.12 15.11
N TYR A 573 13.11 -17.10 15.41
CA TYR A 573 13.25 -18.46 14.87
C TYR A 573 13.22 -18.47 13.33
N ASN A 574 12.30 -17.74 12.70
CA ASN A 574 12.20 -17.68 11.24
C ASN A 574 13.47 -17.06 10.60
N THR A 575 13.99 -15.97 11.19
CA THR A 575 15.22 -15.33 10.74
C THR A 575 16.43 -16.26 10.86
N GLN A 576 16.51 -17.03 11.95
CA GLN A 576 17.58 -18.02 12.16
C GLN A 576 17.54 -19.18 11.17
N LEU A 577 16.37 -19.60 10.70
CA LEU A 577 16.22 -20.62 9.66
C LEU A 577 16.69 -20.14 8.29
N SER A 578 16.52 -18.86 7.99
CA SER A 578 16.92 -18.28 6.69
C SER A 578 18.43 -17.99 6.61
N THR A 579 19.14 -17.92 7.75
CA THR A 579 20.60 -17.71 7.80
C THR A 579 21.32 -19.05 7.98
N SER A 580 22.08 -19.46 6.99
CA SER A 580 22.75 -20.77 6.88
C SER A 580 23.83 -21.08 7.93
N HIS A 581 24.00 -20.28 8.99
CA HIS A 581 25.05 -20.39 9.99
C HIS A 581 24.60 -20.73 11.42
N THR A 582 23.30 -20.83 11.69
CA THR A 582 22.79 -21.13 13.03
C THR A 582 22.62 -22.64 13.25
N SER A 583 23.06 -23.17 14.39
CA SER A 583 22.88 -24.59 14.71
C SER A 583 21.38 -24.89 14.94
N LEU A 584 20.91 -26.02 14.45
CA LEU A 584 19.52 -26.51 14.63
C LEU A 584 19.09 -26.51 16.12
N THR A 585 20.02 -26.77 17.04
CA THR A 585 19.77 -26.77 18.49
C THR A 585 19.41 -25.36 19.03
N THR A 586 20.04 -24.31 18.54
CA THR A 586 19.75 -22.92 18.95
C THR A 586 18.39 -22.47 18.44
N SER A 587 18.03 -22.82 17.20
CA SER A 587 16.74 -22.50 16.62
C SER A 587 15.58 -23.19 17.37
N HIS A 588 15.73 -24.46 17.73
CA HIS A 588 14.72 -25.17 18.53
C HIS A 588 14.53 -24.56 19.92
N SER A 589 15.59 -24.06 20.56
CA SER A 589 15.47 -23.40 21.87
C SER A 589 14.67 -22.10 21.77
N THR A 590 14.83 -21.32 20.69
CA THR A 590 14.10 -20.07 20.46
C THR A 590 12.60 -20.32 20.21
N LEU A 591 12.28 -21.38 19.44
CA LEU A 591 10.89 -21.79 19.20
C LEU A 591 10.21 -22.24 20.50
N GLN A 592 10.93 -22.97 21.38
CA GLN A 592 10.41 -23.37 22.67
C GLN A 592 10.11 -22.17 23.58
N LEU A 593 11.00 -21.16 23.61
CA LEU A 593 10.74 -19.92 24.34
C LEU A 593 9.44 -19.22 23.89
N ALA A 594 9.18 -19.21 22.58
CA ALA A 594 7.92 -18.67 22.05
C ALA A 594 6.69 -19.46 22.55
N ILE A 595 6.77 -20.80 22.52
CA ILE A 595 5.69 -21.68 23.01
C ILE A 595 5.45 -21.46 24.50
N ASP A 596 6.51 -21.32 25.31
CA ASP A 596 6.43 -21.08 26.76
C ASP A 596 5.78 -19.72 27.05
N ASP A 597 6.14 -18.68 26.30
CA ASP A 597 5.55 -17.35 26.42
C ASP A 597 4.06 -17.34 26.04
N PHE A 598 3.67 -17.96 24.93
CA PHE A 598 2.26 -18.10 24.57
C PHE A 598 1.49 -18.94 25.59
N THR A 599 2.11 -19.97 26.16
CA THR A 599 1.50 -20.79 27.21
C THR A 599 1.26 -19.98 28.47
N THR A 600 2.22 -19.13 28.84
CA THR A 600 2.08 -18.22 29.98
C THR A 600 1.02 -17.14 29.72
N ALA A 601 0.94 -16.61 28.48
CA ALA A 601 -0.13 -15.68 28.09
C ALA A 601 -1.51 -16.32 28.28
N LEU A 602 -1.67 -17.58 27.86
CA LEU A 602 -2.91 -18.34 27.98
C LEU A 602 -3.24 -18.75 29.45
N LEU A 603 -2.26 -18.81 30.33
CA LEU A 603 -2.49 -19.02 31.75
C LEU A 603 -3.20 -17.81 32.39
N TYR A 604 -2.83 -16.59 31.96
CA TYR A 604 -3.42 -15.35 32.47
C TYR A 604 -4.68 -14.92 31.70
N GLU A 605 -4.76 -15.20 30.39
CA GLU A 605 -5.93 -14.91 29.55
C GLU A 605 -6.31 -16.15 28.70
N PRO A 606 -7.14 -17.07 29.27
CA PRO A 606 -7.49 -18.34 28.63
C PRO A 606 -8.30 -18.21 27.33
N ASN A 607 -8.85 -17.02 27.04
CA ASN A 607 -9.67 -16.79 25.86
C ASN A 607 -8.93 -16.01 24.77
N LEU A 608 -7.62 -15.91 24.83
CA LEU A 608 -6.79 -15.21 23.86
C LEU A 608 -6.61 -16.06 22.60
N ALA A 609 -7.50 -15.87 21.61
CA ALA A 609 -7.52 -16.65 20.36
C ALA A 609 -6.21 -16.57 19.59
N GLU A 610 -5.58 -15.40 19.56
CA GLU A 610 -4.32 -15.14 18.89
C GLU A 610 -3.16 -15.95 19.49
N ALA A 611 -3.15 -16.12 20.81
CA ALA A 611 -2.12 -16.90 21.48
C ALA A 611 -2.24 -18.40 21.15
N TYR A 612 -3.45 -18.94 21.11
CA TYR A 612 -3.68 -20.30 20.60
C TYR A 612 -3.22 -20.44 19.16
N PHE A 613 -3.57 -19.49 18.30
CA PHE A 613 -3.20 -19.54 16.89
C PHE A 613 -1.67 -19.55 16.74
N ASN A 614 -0.98 -18.58 17.34
CA ASN A 614 0.48 -18.45 17.21
C ASN A 614 1.21 -19.64 17.85
N ARG A 615 0.72 -20.14 19.00
CA ARG A 615 1.27 -21.35 19.62
C ARG A 615 1.05 -22.57 18.73
N GLY A 616 -0.12 -22.71 18.13
CA GLY A 616 -0.43 -23.76 17.16
C GLY A 616 0.49 -23.72 15.92
N ILE A 617 0.80 -22.53 15.39
CA ILE A 617 1.80 -22.37 14.31
C ILE A 617 3.20 -22.79 14.79
N CYS A 618 3.59 -22.41 16.03
CA CYS A 618 4.86 -22.84 16.59
C CYS A 618 4.93 -24.38 16.77
N HIS A 619 3.85 -25.02 17.20
CA HIS A 619 3.76 -26.48 17.26
C HIS A 619 3.85 -27.15 15.90
N LEU A 620 3.22 -26.56 14.84
CA LEU A 620 3.39 -27.06 13.48
C LEU A 620 4.86 -27.02 13.02
N ARG A 621 5.56 -25.92 13.31
CA ARG A 621 6.99 -25.75 12.99
C ARG A 621 7.89 -26.69 13.80
N ALA A 622 7.47 -27.04 15.02
CA ALA A 622 8.13 -28.04 15.85
C ALA A 622 7.83 -29.50 15.44
N GLY A 623 6.89 -29.72 14.51
CA GLY A 623 6.47 -31.05 14.08
C GLY A 623 5.43 -31.73 14.99
N ASP A 624 4.91 -31.03 16.02
CA ASP A 624 3.89 -31.54 16.95
C ASP A 624 2.48 -31.25 16.40
N GLN A 625 2.01 -32.10 15.51
CA GLN A 625 0.74 -31.94 14.82
C GLN A 625 -0.47 -32.06 15.76
N GLU A 626 -0.37 -32.87 16.83
CA GLU A 626 -1.47 -33.07 17.76
C GLU A 626 -1.76 -31.78 18.55
N LYS A 627 -0.73 -31.18 19.15
CA LYS A 627 -0.87 -29.91 19.88
C LYS A 627 -1.24 -28.76 18.96
N ALA A 628 -0.65 -28.71 17.76
CA ALA A 628 -1.00 -27.72 16.76
C ALA A 628 -2.48 -27.78 16.39
N SER A 629 -3.00 -28.98 16.13
CA SER A 629 -4.42 -29.19 15.83
C SER A 629 -5.34 -28.74 16.96
N ALA A 630 -5.00 -29.10 18.20
CA ALA A 630 -5.77 -28.69 19.37
C ALA A 630 -5.81 -27.16 19.55
N ASP A 631 -4.65 -26.50 19.42
CA ASP A 631 -4.54 -25.06 19.58
C ASP A 631 -5.25 -24.30 18.45
N LEU A 632 -5.07 -24.70 17.18
CA LEU A 632 -5.74 -24.07 16.06
C LEU A 632 -7.27 -24.28 16.09
N SER A 633 -7.73 -25.44 16.52
CA SER A 633 -9.16 -25.68 16.74
C SER A 633 -9.71 -24.73 17.81
N LYS A 634 -8.97 -24.58 18.93
CA LYS A 634 -9.37 -23.65 19.99
C LYS A 634 -9.38 -22.19 19.56
N ALA A 635 -8.39 -21.76 18.77
CA ALA A 635 -8.37 -20.42 18.17
C ALA A 635 -9.61 -20.17 17.29
N GLY A 636 -9.99 -21.15 16.46
CA GLY A 636 -11.19 -21.09 15.63
C GLY A 636 -12.49 -21.02 16.44
N GLU A 637 -12.61 -21.81 17.53
CA GLU A 637 -13.75 -21.74 18.47
C GLU A 637 -13.89 -20.34 19.10
N LEU A 638 -12.78 -19.69 19.39
CA LEU A 638 -12.74 -18.34 19.97
C LEU A 638 -12.94 -17.21 18.94
N GLY A 639 -13.21 -17.56 17.66
CA GLY A 639 -13.59 -16.63 16.61
C GLY A 639 -12.46 -16.24 15.65
N LEU A 640 -11.27 -16.85 15.75
CA LEU A 640 -10.20 -16.66 14.78
C LEU A 640 -10.32 -17.68 13.64
N TYR A 641 -11.21 -17.40 12.68
CA TYR A 641 -11.59 -18.36 11.63
C TYR A 641 -10.47 -18.74 10.66
N ASP A 642 -9.42 -17.93 10.52
CA ASP A 642 -8.22 -18.25 9.73
C ASP A 642 -7.55 -19.55 10.21
N ALA A 643 -7.71 -19.89 11.50
CA ALA A 643 -7.20 -21.13 12.08
C ALA A 643 -7.76 -22.39 11.38
N TYR A 644 -9.01 -22.36 10.94
CA TYR A 644 -9.61 -23.49 10.21
C TYR A 644 -9.00 -23.66 8.81
N SER A 645 -8.57 -22.58 8.16
CA SER A 645 -7.87 -22.65 6.88
C SER A 645 -6.49 -23.30 7.03
N VAL A 646 -5.79 -23.00 8.14
CA VAL A 646 -4.51 -23.64 8.48
C VAL A 646 -4.68 -25.11 8.80
N LEU A 647 -5.67 -25.49 9.63
CA LEU A 647 -6.01 -26.87 9.95
C LEU A 647 -6.30 -27.69 8.69
N LYS A 648 -7.12 -27.15 7.78
CA LYS A 648 -7.52 -27.84 6.56
C LYS A 648 -6.34 -28.16 5.64
N ARG A 649 -5.32 -27.30 5.60
CA ARG A 649 -4.16 -27.45 4.72
C ARG A 649 -3.06 -28.34 5.31
N ASN A 650 -2.77 -28.15 6.60
CA ASN A 650 -1.58 -28.74 7.22
C ASN A 650 -1.84 -30.02 8.01
N VAL A 651 -3.06 -30.21 8.52
CA VAL A 651 -3.38 -31.38 9.37
C VAL A 651 -4.03 -32.51 8.56
N ARG A 652 -4.69 -32.23 7.43
CA ARG A 652 -5.28 -33.25 6.56
C ARG A 652 -4.31 -33.92 5.57
N SER A 653 -3.12 -33.32 5.32
CA SER A 653 -2.13 -33.90 4.40
C SER A 653 -1.38 -35.09 4.98
N SER A 654 -1.55 -35.45 6.26
CA SER A 654 -0.93 -36.60 6.91
C SER A 654 -1.85 -37.85 6.99
N ALA A 655 -3.00 -37.83 6.35
CA ALA A 655 -3.98 -38.93 6.34
C ALA A 655 -4.09 -39.61 4.94
N HIS A 656 -3.04 -39.47 4.08
CA HIS A 656 -2.92 -40.25 2.84
C HIS A 656 -1.57 -40.88 2.73
#